data_a48c5e07913804def41678ef7f0183c3
#
_entry.id   a48c5e07913804def41678ef7f0183c3
#
_cell.length_a   1.000
_cell.length_b   1.000
_cell.length_c   1.000
_cell.angle_alpha   90.00
_cell.angle_beta   90.00
_cell.angle_gamma   90.00
#
_symmetry.space_group_name_H-M   'P 1'
#
loop_
_entity.id
_entity.type
_entity.pdbx_description
1 polymer ?
#
loop_
_entity_poly.entity_id
_entity_poly.type
_entity_poly.pdbx_seq_one_letter_code
_entity_poly.pdbx_strand_id
1 'polypeptide(L)'
;MRRFILLTLLTSPVAAQQAIPDTIVTGTRIPTAVDRVPAATTTITRTDIEEFGYRTLADALAIVPGLRVVPQGGPGTLTSGFLRGTNSRHVQVLIDGVTANDASDPSGAFNFGSLLLAGVERIEVLRGPASSLYGSSAIGGVVNIVTRRAPADKQAEVFGSVAGGTQSTLRADGGVAGTVGAFDYLFTAQTLSTQGFDIIPRRIQPHRFEADGYRGAATVARLGWTPMPGTRIEGTLRWQQANYGLDRFLANDPNYSAEDRRWSGQLRAETRLFDVWTTGLRVGFSADRRRAVNFPDQFSSSRTDDLYRGDRTVVEWGNQVRLPNIGGWAADGALGFGASFARETARTAAGNAPFRSTVNASQDSQAGFLNLQYRVLGRLDLSAGGRADATTGFGITPTYRLGAVYAIPELNARLRAAVGSGFAAPSLFQRFGITGTGFRGNPDLRPERSTSWEVGGDIDVAGLANPRLLTVSATYFRSFFRDLINSNAAFTSNINVARANIEGAELGLTARLTPWAEVRAAYTLTRAFDSTTDRRLLRRPENVLALSGRVTPLPGLTIAPEILLTGRSPDFVYDNLGRSSRATNTKGGTTANVTVTYQVMPRVAVFLEGRNLGNSRFEPTSGYVVPGRSVLLGTRFTL
;
A
#
# COMPACT_ATOMS: atom_id res chain seq x y z
N MET A 1 -38.68 -56.15 -18.40
CA MET A 1 -37.37 -55.55 -18.69
C MET A 1 -37.35 -54.13 -18.21
N ARG A 2 -36.84 -53.87 -17.01
CA ARG A 2 -36.65 -52.52 -16.45
C ARG A 2 -35.19 -52.10 -16.70
N ARG A 3 -34.99 -51.01 -17.48
CA ARG A 3 -33.68 -50.42 -17.71
C ARG A 3 -33.39 -49.46 -16.58
N PHE A 4 -32.38 -49.74 -15.77
CA PHE A 4 -31.74 -48.81 -14.83
C PHE A 4 -30.80 -47.89 -15.61
N ILE A 5 -31.04 -46.58 -15.55
CA ILE A 5 -30.10 -45.56 -16.03
C ILE A 5 -29.20 -45.24 -14.85
N LEU A 6 -27.92 -45.60 -14.95
CA LEU A 6 -26.86 -45.24 -14.02
C LEU A 6 -26.40 -43.80 -14.30
N LEU A 7 -26.77 -42.88 -13.42
CA LEU A 7 -26.31 -41.49 -13.49
C LEU A 7 -24.90 -41.42 -12.87
N THR A 8 -23.86 -41.39 -13.71
CA THR A 8 -22.48 -41.14 -13.28
C THR A 8 -22.32 -39.67 -12.91
N LEU A 9 -22.24 -39.37 -11.62
CA LEU A 9 -21.82 -38.08 -11.09
C LEU A 9 -20.35 -37.85 -11.45
N LEU A 10 -20.09 -37.02 -12.44
CA LEU A 10 -18.76 -36.48 -12.72
C LEU A 10 -18.39 -35.53 -11.57
N THR A 11 -17.55 -36.00 -10.66
CA THR A 11 -16.88 -35.16 -9.67
C THR A 11 -15.84 -34.31 -10.39
N SER A 12 -16.21 -33.08 -10.71
CA SER A 12 -15.23 -32.07 -11.15
C SER A 12 -14.23 -31.82 -10.00
N PRO A 13 -12.92 -31.73 -10.27
CA PRO A 13 -11.96 -31.37 -9.24
C PRO A 13 -12.31 -29.96 -8.74
N VAL A 14 -12.58 -29.86 -7.44
CA VAL A 14 -12.66 -28.59 -6.72
C VAL A 14 -11.34 -27.85 -7.00
N ALA A 15 -11.42 -26.72 -7.67
CA ALA A 15 -10.25 -25.85 -7.87
C ALA A 15 -9.58 -25.63 -6.51
N ALA A 16 -8.33 -26.07 -6.40
CA ALA A 16 -7.56 -25.91 -5.18
C ALA A 16 -7.53 -24.41 -4.85
N GLN A 17 -8.09 -24.08 -3.71
CA GLN A 17 -8.08 -22.74 -3.15
C GLN A 17 -6.61 -22.31 -3.04
N GLN A 18 -6.20 -21.28 -3.79
CA GLN A 18 -4.82 -20.78 -3.74
C GLN A 18 -4.54 -20.34 -2.30
N ALA A 19 -3.71 -21.11 -1.59
CA ALA A 19 -3.35 -20.80 -0.22
C ALA A 19 -2.68 -19.43 -0.19
N ILE A 20 -3.04 -18.58 0.79
CA ILE A 20 -2.28 -17.38 1.12
C ILE A 20 -0.82 -17.80 1.24
N PRO A 21 0.13 -17.09 0.63
CA PRO A 21 1.53 -17.48 0.73
C PRO A 21 1.89 -17.70 2.21
N ASP A 22 2.27 -18.91 2.57
CA ASP A 22 2.62 -19.26 3.94
C ASP A 22 3.83 -18.46 4.46
N THR A 23 4.49 -17.76 3.57
CA THR A 23 5.74 -17.02 3.84
C THR A 23 5.67 -15.59 3.33
N ILE A 24 6.00 -14.63 4.18
CA ILE A 24 6.17 -13.21 3.83
C ILE A 24 7.62 -12.77 4.11
N VAL A 25 8.10 -11.82 3.32
CA VAL A 25 9.45 -11.24 3.47
C VAL A 25 9.38 -9.88 4.14
N THR A 26 8.31 -9.13 3.92
CA THR A 26 8.17 -7.74 4.39
C THR A 26 8.25 -7.61 5.91
N GLY A 27 7.82 -8.61 6.65
CA GLY A 27 7.80 -8.57 8.12
C GLY A 27 9.17 -8.64 8.79
N THR A 28 10.17 -9.24 8.15
CA THR A 28 11.45 -9.57 8.78
C THR A 28 12.67 -9.43 7.86
N ARG A 29 12.47 -9.16 6.56
CA ARG A 29 13.47 -9.25 5.47
C ARG A 29 14.08 -10.65 5.27
N ILE A 30 13.62 -11.62 6.01
CA ILE A 30 13.94 -13.04 5.89
C ILE A 30 12.63 -13.75 5.53
N PRO A 31 12.58 -14.70 4.58
CA PRO A 31 11.38 -15.47 4.33
C PRO A 31 10.89 -16.15 5.62
N THR A 32 9.76 -15.70 6.14
CA THR A 32 9.25 -16.11 7.45
C THR A 32 7.79 -16.50 7.31
N ALA A 33 7.40 -17.62 7.89
CA ALA A 33 6.00 -18.04 7.94
C ALA A 33 5.15 -16.95 8.63
N VAL A 34 3.97 -16.66 8.10
CA VAL A 34 3.10 -15.58 8.59
C VAL A 34 2.80 -15.71 10.08
N ASP A 35 2.65 -16.94 10.55
CA ASP A 35 2.37 -17.27 11.96
C ASP A 35 3.56 -17.03 12.91
N ARG A 36 4.76 -16.82 12.38
CA ARG A 36 6.00 -16.52 13.13
C ARG A 36 6.38 -15.04 13.13
N VAL A 37 5.62 -14.20 12.43
CA VAL A 37 5.89 -12.76 12.34
C VAL A 37 5.29 -12.04 13.56
N PRO A 38 6.10 -11.34 14.37
CA PRO A 38 5.63 -10.70 15.60
C PRO A 38 4.81 -9.44 15.39
N ALA A 39 4.66 -8.98 14.15
CA ALA A 39 3.91 -7.78 13.80
C ALA A 39 2.59 -8.12 13.12
N ALA A 40 1.63 -7.21 13.26
CA ALA A 40 0.38 -7.29 12.52
C ALA A 40 0.64 -7.07 11.01
N THR A 41 0.28 -8.06 10.21
CA THR A 41 0.45 -8.03 8.74
C THR A 41 -0.88 -8.26 8.05
N THR A 42 -0.98 -7.82 6.80
CA THR A 42 -2.11 -8.13 5.90
C THR A 42 -1.55 -8.38 4.52
N THR A 43 -1.98 -9.45 3.90
CA THR A 43 -1.67 -9.77 2.50
C THR A 43 -2.95 -9.71 1.67
N ILE A 44 -2.93 -8.92 0.61
CA ILE A 44 -3.98 -8.88 -0.42
C ILE A 44 -3.41 -9.63 -1.61
N THR A 45 -4.02 -10.75 -1.93
CA THR A 45 -3.57 -11.64 -3.01
C THR A 45 -4.07 -11.16 -4.37
N ARG A 46 -3.51 -11.72 -5.45
CA ARG A 46 -4.04 -11.53 -6.81
C ARG A 46 -5.50 -11.97 -6.90
N THR A 47 -5.86 -13.08 -6.27
CA THR A 47 -7.24 -13.57 -6.21
C THR A 47 -8.15 -12.53 -5.54
N ASP A 48 -7.74 -11.92 -4.43
CA ASP A 48 -8.52 -10.84 -3.80
C ASP A 48 -8.65 -9.64 -4.75
N ILE A 49 -7.56 -9.22 -5.44
CA ILE A 49 -7.59 -8.12 -6.41
C ILE A 49 -8.61 -8.38 -7.51
N GLU A 50 -8.64 -9.60 -8.04
CA GLU A 50 -9.52 -10.01 -9.13
C GLU A 50 -10.98 -10.22 -8.71
N GLU A 51 -11.20 -10.88 -7.57
CA GLU A 51 -12.55 -11.20 -7.08
C GLU A 51 -13.28 -9.99 -6.51
N PHE A 52 -12.57 -9.09 -5.82
CA PHE A 52 -13.16 -7.83 -5.34
C PHE A 52 -13.11 -6.72 -6.41
N GLY A 53 -12.51 -6.96 -7.58
CA GLY A 53 -12.44 -6.02 -8.70
C GLY A 53 -11.66 -4.75 -8.40
N TYR A 54 -10.57 -4.79 -7.60
CA TYR A 54 -9.76 -3.62 -7.30
C TYR A 54 -9.07 -3.09 -8.57
N ARG A 55 -9.19 -1.79 -8.82
CA ARG A 55 -8.69 -1.13 -10.04
C ARG A 55 -7.35 -0.44 -9.81
N THR A 56 -7.18 0.10 -8.60
CA THR A 56 -6.01 0.86 -8.17
C THR A 56 -5.48 0.36 -6.82
N LEU A 57 -4.28 0.76 -6.46
CA LEU A 57 -3.72 0.48 -5.13
C LEU A 57 -4.61 1.04 -4.00
N ALA A 58 -5.19 2.22 -4.20
CA ALA A 58 -6.07 2.84 -3.23
C ALA A 58 -7.31 1.98 -2.93
N ASP A 59 -7.92 1.36 -3.96
CA ASP A 59 -9.05 0.46 -3.79
C ASP A 59 -8.68 -0.75 -2.92
N ALA A 60 -7.57 -1.41 -3.25
CA ALA A 60 -7.11 -2.59 -2.54
C ALA A 60 -6.76 -2.30 -1.08
N LEU A 61 -6.19 -1.14 -0.81
CA LEU A 61 -5.76 -0.77 0.55
C LEU A 61 -6.90 -0.25 1.44
N ALA A 62 -8.06 0.10 0.89
CA ALA A 62 -9.17 0.68 1.65
C ALA A 62 -9.72 -0.23 2.75
N ILE A 63 -9.62 -1.57 2.57
CA ILE A 63 -10.10 -2.58 3.53
C ILE A 63 -9.04 -3.01 4.56
N VAL A 64 -7.79 -2.56 4.43
CA VAL A 64 -6.70 -2.99 5.31
C VAL A 64 -6.89 -2.40 6.71
N PRO A 65 -6.93 -3.23 7.77
CA PRO A 65 -7.04 -2.74 9.14
C PRO A 65 -5.93 -1.76 9.47
N GLY A 66 -6.29 -0.66 10.14
CA GLY A 66 -5.34 0.37 10.54
C GLY A 66 -4.86 1.29 9.41
N LEU A 67 -5.19 1.04 8.16
CA LEU A 67 -4.82 1.91 7.03
C LEU A 67 -6.03 2.72 6.54
N ARG A 68 -5.95 4.02 6.67
CA ARG A 68 -6.95 4.94 6.12
C ARG A 68 -6.43 5.58 4.84
N VAL A 69 -7.07 5.28 3.72
CA VAL A 69 -6.84 5.91 2.42
C VAL A 69 -7.80 7.11 2.28
N VAL A 70 -7.26 8.29 1.99
CA VAL A 70 -8.00 9.56 1.92
C VAL A 70 -7.76 10.22 0.57
N PRO A 71 -8.64 9.98 -0.42
CA PRO A 71 -8.55 10.61 -1.73
C PRO A 71 -9.02 12.06 -1.72
N GLN A 72 -8.42 12.88 -2.57
CA GLN A 72 -8.85 14.24 -2.90
C GLN A 72 -9.39 14.28 -4.34
N GLY A 73 -10.19 13.29 -4.73
CA GLY A 73 -10.78 13.19 -6.04
C GLY A 73 -10.75 11.78 -6.63
N GLY A 74 -10.71 11.67 -7.95
CA GLY A 74 -10.67 10.43 -8.71
C GLY A 74 -9.26 9.78 -8.75
N PRO A 75 -9.09 8.71 -9.54
CA PRO A 75 -7.78 8.11 -9.76
C PRO A 75 -6.75 9.15 -10.24
N GLY A 76 -5.50 9.01 -9.81
CA GLY A 76 -4.40 9.95 -10.13
C GLY A 76 -4.28 11.11 -9.15
N THR A 77 -5.38 11.65 -8.63
CA THR A 77 -5.36 12.78 -7.70
C THR A 77 -4.65 12.43 -6.38
N LEU A 78 -4.26 13.46 -5.63
CA LEU A 78 -3.57 13.26 -4.36
C LEU A 78 -4.40 12.37 -3.41
N THR A 79 -3.82 11.26 -3.02
CA THR A 79 -4.44 10.29 -2.10
C THR A 79 -3.46 9.96 -1.00
N SER A 80 -3.78 10.36 0.22
CA SER A 80 -2.97 10.10 1.40
C SER A 80 -3.28 8.75 2.02
N GLY A 81 -2.27 8.08 2.57
CA GLY A 81 -2.41 6.84 3.33
C GLY A 81 -1.94 7.04 4.78
N PHE A 82 -2.85 6.92 5.75
CA PHE A 82 -2.55 7.07 7.18
C PHE A 82 -2.58 5.69 7.85
N LEU A 83 -1.43 5.08 8.03
CA LEU A 83 -1.33 3.77 8.68
C LEU A 83 -1.27 3.95 10.19
N ARG A 84 -2.24 3.35 10.91
CA ARG A 84 -2.43 3.54 12.38
C ARG A 84 -2.42 5.01 12.80
N GLY A 85 -3.01 5.89 11.98
CA GLY A 85 -3.11 7.33 12.27
C GLY A 85 -1.83 8.14 12.07
N THR A 86 -0.72 7.57 11.60
CA THR A 86 0.53 8.29 11.28
C THR A 86 0.36 9.18 10.05
N ASN A 87 1.33 10.02 9.73
CA ASN A 87 1.30 10.82 8.52
C ASN A 87 1.57 9.96 7.26
N SER A 88 1.05 10.37 6.10
CA SER A 88 1.23 9.65 4.84
C SER A 88 2.71 9.45 4.47
N ARG A 89 3.59 10.40 4.82
CA ARG A 89 5.04 10.30 4.64
C ARG A 89 5.72 9.25 5.54
N HIS A 90 5.01 8.79 6.59
CA HIS A 90 5.47 7.76 7.52
C HIS A 90 5.15 6.34 7.05
N VAL A 91 4.56 6.20 5.88
CA VAL A 91 4.29 4.91 5.23
C VAL A 91 5.24 4.75 4.07
N GLN A 92 6.15 3.79 4.20
CA GLN A 92 7.06 3.46 3.10
C GLN A 92 6.35 2.54 2.12
N VAL A 93 6.35 2.90 0.85
CA VAL A 93 5.82 2.07 -0.23
C VAL A 93 6.98 1.49 -1.03
N LEU A 94 6.95 0.19 -1.22
CA LEU A 94 7.94 -0.56 -1.99
C LEU A 94 7.27 -1.21 -3.20
N ILE A 95 7.98 -1.25 -4.32
CA ILE A 95 7.65 -2.09 -5.47
C ILE A 95 8.81 -3.06 -5.66
N ASP A 96 8.54 -4.35 -5.44
CA ASP A 96 9.57 -5.41 -5.41
C ASP A 96 10.77 -5.10 -4.49
N GLY A 97 10.51 -4.37 -3.39
CA GLY A 97 11.52 -3.97 -2.42
C GLY A 97 12.29 -2.69 -2.76
N VAL A 98 12.00 -2.02 -3.86
CA VAL A 98 12.53 -0.68 -4.21
C VAL A 98 11.57 0.39 -3.71
N THR A 99 12.07 1.39 -3.01
CA THR A 99 11.26 2.51 -2.49
C THR A 99 10.63 3.31 -3.62
N ALA A 100 9.30 3.49 -3.54
CA ALA A 100 8.47 4.20 -4.52
C ALA A 100 7.93 5.55 -4.01
N ASN A 101 8.29 5.97 -2.79
CA ASN A 101 7.95 7.30 -2.29
C ASN A 101 8.60 8.38 -3.16
N ASP A 102 7.84 9.42 -3.54
CA ASP A 102 8.28 10.47 -4.46
C ASP A 102 9.20 11.48 -3.75
N ALA A 103 10.47 11.54 -4.18
CA ALA A 103 11.45 12.48 -3.64
C ALA A 103 11.11 13.95 -3.96
N SER A 104 10.30 14.21 -4.99
CA SER A 104 9.85 15.56 -5.38
C SER A 104 8.57 16.01 -4.67
N ASP A 105 7.88 15.11 -3.97
CA ASP A 105 6.74 15.48 -3.14
C ASP A 105 7.19 16.37 -1.96
N PRO A 106 6.51 17.48 -1.67
CA PRO A 106 6.91 18.39 -0.58
C PRO A 106 7.04 17.70 0.79
N SER A 107 6.29 16.65 1.03
CA SER A 107 6.41 15.84 2.26
C SER A 107 7.26 14.59 2.10
N GLY A 108 7.60 14.18 0.88
CA GLY A 108 8.26 12.91 0.57
C GLY A 108 7.31 11.70 0.66
N ALA A 109 5.99 11.93 0.55
CA ALA A 109 4.99 10.87 0.62
C ALA A 109 4.83 10.13 -0.72
N PHE A 110 4.19 8.96 -0.67
CA PHE A 110 3.69 8.27 -1.84
C PHE A 110 2.25 8.71 -2.13
N ASN A 111 1.91 8.96 -3.41
CA ASN A 111 0.53 9.17 -3.83
C ASN A 111 -0.16 7.83 -4.05
N PHE A 112 -1.02 7.40 -3.11
CA PHE A 112 -1.72 6.11 -3.17
C PHE A 112 -2.78 6.04 -4.28
N GLY A 113 -3.27 7.17 -4.80
CA GLY A 113 -4.23 7.25 -5.89
C GLY A 113 -3.65 7.03 -7.28
N SER A 114 -2.32 7.02 -7.41
CA SER A 114 -1.67 7.03 -8.72
C SER A 114 -1.34 5.64 -9.28
N LEU A 115 -1.31 4.56 -8.47
CA LEU A 115 -0.77 3.26 -8.90
C LEU A 115 -1.86 2.32 -9.44
N LEU A 116 -1.71 1.91 -10.71
CA LEU A 116 -2.46 0.81 -11.33
C LEU A 116 -1.88 -0.55 -10.91
N LEU A 117 -2.70 -1.61 -10.91
CA LEU A 117 -2.33 -2.94 -10.41
C LEU A 117 -1.80 -3.91 -11.48
N ALA A 118 -1.33 -3.39 -12.63
CA ALA A 118 -0.73 -4.21 -13.68
C ALA A 118 0.37 -5.11 -13.11
N GLY A 119 0.29 -6.41 -13.37
CA GLY A 119 1.31 -7.39 -12.97
C GLY A 119 1.51 -7.57 -11.47
N VAL A 120 0.62 -7.08 -10.62
CA VAL A 120 0.70 -7.28 -9.16
C VAL A 120 0.26 -8.70 -8.80
N GLU A 121 1.10 -9.42 -8.04
CA GLU A 121 0.79 -10.72 -7.47
C GLU A 121 0.14 -10.60 -6.11
N ARG A 122 0.70 -9.74 -5.25
CA ARG A 122 0.17 -9.46 -3.93
C ARG A 122 0.65 -8.12 -3.40
N ILE A 123 -0.06 -7.62 -2.41
CA ILE A 123 0.30 -6.43 -1.65
C ILE A 123 0.45 -6.87 -0.19
N GLU A 124 1.64 -6.69 0.37
CA GLU A 124 1.93 -6.99 1.77
C GLU A 124 1.94 -5.68 2.57
N VAL A 125 1.14 -5.58 3.62
CA VAL A 125 1.09 -4.43 4.51
C VAL A 125 1.61 -4.84 5.89
N LEU A 126 2.75 -4.29 6.28
CA LEU A 126 3.34 -4.42 7.60
C LEU A 126 2.97 -3.19 8.42
N ARG A 127 2.33 -3.40 9.57
CA ARG A 127 1.93 -2.32 10.49
C ARG A 127 2.95 -2.15 11.62
N GLY A 128 3.10 -0.92 12.09
CA GLY A 128 4.08 -0.56 13.13
C GLY A 128 5.48 -0.28 12.59
N PRO A 129 6.41 0.14 13.47
CA PRO A 129 7.72 0.65 13.06
C PRO A 129 8.55 -0.43 12.36
N ALA A 130 9.04 -0.12 11.18
CA ALA A 130 9.85 -1.00 10.36
C ALA A 130 11.16 -0.32 9.86
N SER A 131 11.56 0.79 10.47
CA SER A 131 12.77 1.50 10.06
C SER A 131 14.04 0.69 10.27
N SER A 132 14.09 -0.22 11.25
CA SER A 132 15.21 -1.16 11.40
C SER A 132 15.35 -2.13 10.23
N LEU A 133 14.29 -2.33 9.46
CA LEU A 133 14.28 -3.18 8.27
C LEU A 133 14.50 -2.36 7.00
N TYR A 134 13.81 -1.22 6.85
CA TYR A 134 13.67 -0.50 5.60
C TYR A 134 14.22 0.93 5.60
N GLY A 135 14.68 1.44 6.76
CA GLY A 135 15.23 2.77 6.90
C GLY A 135 14.18 3.86 7.04
N SER A 136 14.48 5.02 6.48
CA SER A 136 13.64 6.21 6.57
C SER A 136 12.21 5.98 6.04
N SER A 137 11.24 6.70 6.63
CA SER A 137 9.81 6.71 6.27
C SER A 137 9.01 5.46 6.68
N ALA A 138 9.65 4.40 7.17
CA ALA A 138 8.96 3.21 7.67
C ALA A 138 8.56 3.33 9.16
N ILE A 139 8.11 4.50 9.58
CA ILE A 139 7.68 4.77 10.96
C ILE A 139 6.33 4.13 11.27
N GLY A 140 5.35 4.34 10.40
CA GLY A 140 3.98 3.80 10.53
C GLY A 140 3.87 2.38 10.04
N GLY A 141 4.74 2.01 9.10
CA GLY A 141 4.78 0.70 8.49
C GLY A 141 5.22 0.73 7.02
N VAL A 142 5.00 -0.40 6.36
CA VAL A 142 5.42 -0.64 4.97
C VAL A 142 4.28 -1.22 4.16
N VAL A 143 4.10 -0.74 2.95
CA VAL A 143 3.26 -1.34 1.90
C VAL A 143 4.19 -1.85 0.81
N ASN A 144 4.32 -3.16 0.65
CA ASN A 144 5.18 -3.77 -0.35
C ASN A 144 4.33 -4.41 -1.45
N ILE A 145 4.51 -3.94 -2.67
CA ILE A 145 3.82 -4.40 -3.86
C ILE A 145 4.74 -5.39 -4.56
N VAL A 146 4.31 -6.63 -4.66
CA VAL A 146 5.10 -7.73 -5.24
C VAL A 146 4.58 -8.06 -6.62
N THR A 147 5.45 -8.00 -7.61
CA THR A 147 5.14 -8.33 -9.01
C THR A 147 5.00 -9.85 -9.19
N ARG A 148 4.06 -10.25 -10.06
CA ARG A 148 3.80 -11.63 -10.46
C ARG A 148 5.08 -12.28 -11.02
N ARG A 149 5.25 -13.57 -10.71
CA ARG A 149 6.23 -14.44 -11.31
C ARG A 149 5.60 -15.30 -12.39
N ALA A 150 6.41 -15.76 -13.34
CA ALA A 150 5.99 -16.73 -14.32
C ALA A 150 5.66 -18.07 -13.67
N PRO A 151 4.66 -18.82 -14.20
CA PRO A 151 4.42 -20.20 -13.78
C PRO A 151 5.62 -21.07 -14.14
N ALA A 152 6.03 -21.95 -13.22
CA ALA A 152 7.19 -22.81 -13.42
C ALA A 152 6.89 -24.00 -14.35
N ASP A 153 5.62 -24.36 -14.47
CA ASP A 153 5.11 -25.55 -15.19
C ASP A 153 4.58 -25.24 -16.60
N LYS A 154 4.60 -23.98 -17.02
CA LYS A 154 4.11 -23.56 -18.35
C LYS A 154 5.17 -22.82 -19.13
N GLN A 155 5.33 -23.18 -20.39
CA GLN A 155 6.19 -22.44 -21.32
C GLN A 155 5.60 -21.08 -21.68
N ALA A 156 4.26 -20.99 -21.81
CA ALA A 156 3.54 -19.75 -22.02
C ALA A 156 2.14 -19.85 -21.39
N GLU A 157 1.71 -18.78 -20.74
CA GLU A 157 0.36 -18.54 -20.28
C GLU A 157 -0.03 -17.14 -20.72
N VAL A 158 -1.09 -17.04 -21.52
CA VAL A 158 -1.68 -15.76 -21.96
C VAL A 158 -2.90 -15.49 -21.11
N PHE A 159 -3.01 -14.29 -20.57
CA PHE A 159 -4.15 -13.88 -19.74
C PHE A 159 -4.57 -12.46 -20.04
N GLY A 160 -5.82 -12.15 -19.75
CA GLY A 160 -6.32 -10.78 -19.90
C GLY A 160 -7.72 -10.58 -19.42
N SER A 161 -8.11 -9.33 -19.30
CA SER A 161 -9.49 -8.93 -19.02
C SER A 161 -9.83 -7.63 -19.73
N VAL A 162 -11.14 -7.45 -20.03
CA VAL A 162 -11.69 -6.20 -20.50
C VAL A 162 -13.02 -5.94 -19.80
N ALA A 163 -13.25 -4.69 -19.38
CA ALA A 163 -14.51 -4.27 -18.74
C ALA A 163 -14.87 -2.85 -19.15
N GLY A 164 -16.17 -2.60 -19.30
CA GLY A 164 -16.71 -1.28 -19.59
C GLY A 164 -17.99 -1.00 -18.79
N GLY A 165 -18.32 0.27 -18.62
CA GLY A 165 -19.54 0.62 -17.89
C GLY A 165 -19.75 2.10 -17.64
N THR A 166 -20.35 2.43 -16.50
CA THR A 166 -20.74 3.78 -16.11
C THR A 166 -19.56 4.76 -16.14
N GLN A 167 -19.84 6.05 -16.30
CA GLN A 167 -18.85 7.13 -16.44
C GLN A 167 -17.90 6.91 -17.63
N SER A 168 -18.39 6.26 -18.69
CA SER A 168 -17.61 5.85 -19.86
C SER A 168 -16.30 5.14 -19.45
N THR A 169 -16.37 4.35 -18.38
CA THR A 169 -15.19 3.66 -17.87
C THR A 169 -14.85 2.47 -18.77
N LEU A 170 -13.59 2.40 -19.19
CA LEU A 170 -12.99 1.26 -19.88
C LEU A 170 -11.75 0.83 -19.09
N ARG A 171 -11.68 -0.47 -18.76
CA ARG A 171 -10.50 -1.12 -18.20
C ARG A 171 -10.12 -2.30 -19.09
N ALA A 172 -8.85 -2.39 -19.44
CA ALA A 172 -8.31 -3.56 -20.10
C ALA A 172 -6.94 -3.89 -19.50
N ASP A 173 -6.69 -5.15 -19.29
CA ASP A 173 -5.37 -5.66 -18.89
C ASP A 173 -5.09 -6.98 -19.60
N GLY A 174 -3.82 -7.29 -19.77
CA GLY A 174 -3.41 -8.54 -20.34
C GLY A 174 -1.90 -8.74 -20.27
N GLY A 175 -1.48 -9.97 -20.54
CA GLY A 175 -0.08 -10.30 -20.50
C GLY A 175 0.21 -11.72 -20.93
N VAL A 176 1.50 -12.00 -20.95
CA VAL A 176 2.06 -13.34 -21.19
C VAL A 176 3.15 -13.62 -20.15
N ALA A 177 3.15 -14.83 -19.63
CA ALA A 177 4.14 -15.29 -18.68
C ALA A 177 4.51 -16.74 -18.98
N GLY A 178 5.77 -17.14 -18.73
CA GLY A 178 6.17 -18.52 -18.94
C GLY A 178 7.61 -18.79 -18.52
N THR A 179 7.95 -20.09 -18.50
CA THR A 179 9.29 -20.59 -18.18
C THR A 179 9.78 -21.48 -19.29
N VAL A 180 10.96 -21.16 -19.84
CA VAL A 180 11.61 -21.92 -20.92
C VAL A 180 13.05 -22.25 -20.50
N GLY A 181 13.29 -23.49 -20.13
CA GLY A 181 14.57 -23.93 -19.61
C GLY A 181 14.94 -23.18 -18.32
N ALA A 182 16.09 -22.51 -18.34
CA ALA A 182 16.57 -21.70 -17.19
C ALA A 182 16.00 -20.28 -17.14
N PHE A 183 15.20 -19.88 -18.10
CA PHE A 183 14.65 -18.52 -18.21
C PHE A 183 13.16 -18.50 -17.87
N ASP A 184 12.74 -17.49 -17.15
CA ASP A 184 11.33 -17.15 -16.94
C ASP A 184 11.07 -15.70 -17.32
N TYR A 185 9.83 -15.43 -17.78
CA TYR A 185 9.46 -14.13 -18.27
C TYR A 185 8.01 -13.77 -17.93
N LEU A 186 7.76 -12.49 -17.72
CA LEU A 186 6.44 -11.89 -17.63
C LEU A 186 6.45 -10.57 -18.41
N PHE A 187 5.46 -10.39 -19.25
CA PHE A 187 5.10 -9.08 -19.77
C PHE A 187 3.61 -8.86 -19.54
N THR A 188 3.24 -7.70 -18.99
CA THR A 188 1.83 -7.35 -18.76
C THR A 188 1.60 -5.86 -18.96
N ALA A 189 0.41 -5.52 -19.45
CA ALA A 189 -0.04 -4.15 -19.64
C ALA A 189 -1.45 -3.99 -19.08
N GLN A 190 -1.76 -2.79 -18.62
CA GLN A 190 -3.09 -2.41 -18.15
C GLN A 190 -3.40 -0.99 -18.62
N THR A 191 -4.66 -0.73 -18.97
CA THR A 191 -5.19 0.62 -19.16
C THR A 191 -6.47 0.82 -18.35
N LEU A 192 -6.68 2.03 -17.88
CA LEU A 192 -7.90 2.48 -17.22
C LEU A 192 -8.23 3.87 -17.76
N SER A 193 -9.45 4.04 -18.28
CA SER A 193 -9.99 5.33 -18.73
C SER A 193 -11.36 5.52 -18.13
N THR A 194 -11.68 6.71 -17.64
CA THR A 194 -13.01 7.08 -17.15
C THR A 194 -13.22 8.58 -17.33
N GLN A 195 -14.45 8.98 -17.59
CA GLN A 195 -14.83 10.40 -17.55
C GLN A 195 -14.84 10.96 -16.13
N GLY A 196 -14.78 10.09 -15.10
CA GLY A 196 -14.75 10.51 -13.71
C GLY A 196 -16.07 11.09 -13.20
N PHE A 197 -15.97 12.00 -12.25
CA PHE A 197 -17.10 12.63 -11.58
C PHE A 197 -16.68 14.00 -11.04
N ASP A 198 -17.65 14.87 -10.81
CA ASP A 198 -17.44 16.16 -10.15
C ASP A 198 -17.04 15.93 -8.67
N ILE A 199 -15.81 16.30 -8.32
CA ILE A 199 -15.20 16.05 -7.00
C ILE A 199 -15.58 17.09 -5.97
N ILE A 200 -16.09 18.26 -6.38
CA ILE A 200 -16.50 19.35 -5.47
C ILE A 200 -17.87 19.04 -4.87
N PRO A 201 -18.04 19.11 -3.53
CA PRO A 201 -19.32 18.85 -2.91
C PRO A 201 -20.36 19.93 -3.23
N ARG A 202 -21.62 19.52 -3.46
CA ARG A 202 -22.73 20.43 -3.81
C ARG A 202 -23.01 21.50 -2.76
N ARG A 203 -22.60 21.31 -1.50
CA ARG A 203 -22.72 22.33 -0.45
C ARG A 203 -21.78 23.52 -0.68
N ILE A 204 -20.68 23.32 -1.45
CA ILE A 204 -19.73 24.35 -1.84
C ILE A 204 -20.12 24.91 -3.21
N GLN A 205 -20.40 24.02 -4.17
CA GLN A 205 -20.77 24.36 -5.53
C GLN A 205 -22.08 23.64 -5.91
N PRO A 206 -23.24 24.34 -5.90
CA PRO A 206 -24.55 23.71 -6.07
C PRO A 206 -24.77 23.06 -7.43
N HIS A 207 -24.17 23.61 -8.47
CA HIS A 207 -24.29 23.14 -9.84
C HIS A 207 -23.10 22.25 -10.23
N ARG A 208 -23.36 21.22 -11.04
CA ARG A 208 -22.30 20.45 -11.69
C ARG A 208 -21.74 21.25 -12.85
N PHE A 209 -20.41 21.39 -12.91
CA PHE A 209 -19.74 22.04 -14.02
C PHE A 209 -19.00 21.04 -14.91
N GLU A 210 -18.33 20.08 -14.29
CA GLU A 210 -17.53 19.12 -15.02
C GLU A 210 -17.39 17.77 -14.29
N ALA A 211 -16.62 16.87 -14.90
CA ALA A 211 -16.20 15.62 -14.31
C ALA A 211 -14.69 15.46 -14.52
N ASP A 212 -13.97 15.18 -13.43
CA ASP A 212 -12.53 14.98 -13.44
C ASP A 212 -12.17 13.61 -14.00
N GLY A 213 -11.87 13.60 -15.29
CA GLY A 213 -11.55 12.39 -16.02
C GLY A 213 -10.17 11.84 -15.65
N TYR A 214 -9.98 10.55 -15.92
CA TYR A 214 -8.69 9.87 -15.78
C TYR A 214 -8.43 9.00 -17.00
N ARG A 215 -7.18 8.99 -17.47
CA ARG A 215 -6.69 8.07 -18.49
C ARG A 215 -5.28 7.64 -18.14
N GLY A 216 -5.09 6.38 -17.81
CA GLY A 216 -3.81 5.83 -17.41
C GLY A 216 -3.48 4.51 -18.08
N ALA A 217 -2.19 4.25 -18.25
CA ALA A 217 -1.64 2.98 -18.71
C ALA A 217 -0.42 2.60 -17.87
N ALA A 218 -0.22 1.30 -17.68
CA ALA A 218 0.93 0.75 -16.99
C ALA A 218 1.41 -0.52 -17.70
N THR A 219 2.72 -0.74 -17.71
CA THR A 219 3.35 -1.96 -18.20
C THR A 219 4.35 -2.48 -17.18
N VAL A 220 4.49 -3.80 -17.12
CA VAL A 220 5.52 -4.48 -16.33
C VAL A 220 6.19 -5.52 -17.19
N ALA A 221 7.51 -5.49 -17.22
CA ALA A 221 8.34 -6.54 -17.81
C ALA A 221 9.24 -7.13 -16.71
N ARG A 222 9.32 -8.45 -16.65
CA ARG A 222 10.18 -9.18 -15.74
C ARG A 222 10.85 -10.32 -16.47
N LEU A 223 12.15 -10.45 -16.29
CA LEU A 223 12.97 -11.53 -16.83
C LEU A 223 13.76 -12.16 -15.67
N GLY A 224 13.75 -13.47 -15.60
CA GLY A 224 14.51 -14.24 -14.65
C GLY A 224 15.40 -15.25 -15.37
N TRP A 225 16.59 -15.47 -14.83
CA TRP A 225 17.55 -16.46 -15.29
C TRP A 225 18.12 -17.23 -14.10
N THR A 226 18.03 -18.54 -14.16
CA THR A 226 18.55 -19.48 -13.15
C THR A 226 19.66 -20.32 -13.80
N PRO A 227 20.91 -19.77 -13.91
CA PRO A 227 22.01 -20.45 -14.63
C PRO A 227 22.41 -21.76 -13.98
N MET A 228 22.27 -21.87 -12.67
CA MET A 228 22.56 -23.07 -11.89
C MET A 228 21.68 -23.14 -10.64
N PRO A 229 21.49 -24.30 -10.03
CA PRO A 229 20.73 -24.42 -8.78
C PRO A 229 21.26 -23.47 -7.70
N GLY A 230 20.35 -22.73 -7.06
CA GLY A 230 20.69 -21.76 -6.01
C GLY A 230 21.14 -20.39 -6.51
N THR A 231 21.37 -20.17 -7.81
CA THR A 231 21.73 -18.86 -8.38
C THR A 231 20.62 -18.32 -9.25
N ARG A 232 20.19 -17.09 -8.99
CA ARG A 232 19.15 -16.41 -9.76
C ARG A 232 19.54 -14.97 -10.08
N ILE A 233 19.35 -14.57 -11.32
CA ILE A 233 19.45 -13.18 -11.77
C ILE A 233 18.07 -12.76 -12.27
N GLU A 234 17.59 -11.61 -11.85
CA GLU A 234 16.25 -11.15 -12.16
C GLU A 234 16.24 -9.65 -12.40
N GLY A 235 15.64 -9.24 -13.51
CA GLY A 235 15.35 -7.86 -13.87
C GLY A 235 13.85 -7.61 -13.88
N THR A 236 13.42 -6.50 -13.29
CA THR A 236 12.02 -6.02 -13.36
C THR A 236 12.03 -4.56 -13.78
N LEU A 237 11.18 -4.22 -14.73
CA LEU A 237 10.93 -2.85 -15.18
C LEU A 237 9.43 -2.58 -15.18
N ARG A 238 9.02 -1.50 -14.56
CA ARG A 238 7.64 -0.99 -14.57
C ARG A 238 7.62 0.43 -15.11
N TRP A 239 6.70 0.68 -16.02
CA TRP A 239 6.35 2.00 -16.51
C TRP A 239 4.87 2.27 -16.27
N GLN A 240 4.56 3.51 -15.94
CA GLN A 240 3.18 3.98 -15.83
C GLN A 240 3.09 5.43 -16.25
N GLN A 241 2.02 5.78 -16.96
CA GLN A 241 1.65 7.15 -17.29
C GLN A 241 0.16 7.34 -17.03
N ALA A 242 -0.22 8.53 -16.55
CA ALA A 242 -1.60 8.92 -16.38
C ALA A 242 -1.81 10.39 -16.67
N ASN A 243 -2.98 10.73 -17.24
CA ASN A 243 -3.49 12.09 -17.36
C ASN A 243 -4.82 12.17 -16.62
N TYR A 244 -5.03 13.22 -15.83
CA TYR A 244 -6.24 13.37 -15.02
C TYR A 244 -6.60 14.83 -14.81
N GLY A 245 -7.92 15.08 -14.63
CA GLY A 245 -8.46 16.38 -14.27
C GLY A 245 -8.10 16.76 -12.84
N LEU A 246 -7.96 18.03 -12.61
CA LEU A 246 -7.73 18.66 -11.32
C LEU A 246 -8.65 19.87 -11.18
N ASP A 247 -9.01 20.14 -9.95
CA ASP A 247 -9.69 21.37 -9.58
C ASP A 247 -8.79 22.29 -8.78
N ARG A 248 -9.10 23.59 -8.83
CA ARG A 248 -8.57 24.52 -7.85
C ARG A 248 -9.21 24.24 -6.49
N PHE A 249 -8.59 24.73 -5.45
CA PHE A 249 -9.13 24.57 -4.11
C PHE A 249 -10.57 25.10 -4.03
N LEU A 250 -11.54 24.19 -3.80
CA LEU A 250 -12.98 24.43 -3.69
C LEU A 250 -13.67 25.06 -4.92
N ALA A 251 -13.08 24.97 -6.10
CA ALA A 251 -13.67 25.52 -7.31
C ALA A 251 -13.30 24.65 -8.53
N ASN A 252 -14.32 24.31 -9.33
CA ASN A 252 -14.10 23.59 -10.60
C ASN A 252 -13.25 24.42 -11.55
N ASP A 253 -12.40 23.74 -12.30
CA ASP A 253 -11.49 24.35 -13.27
C ASP A 253 -11.21 23.37 -14.43
N PRO A 254 -12.10 23.34 -15.45
CA PRO A 254 -12.12 22.30 -16.49
C PRO A 254 -10.84 22.13 -17.32
N ASN A 255 -9.99 23.14 -17.37
CA ASN A 255 -8.75 23.06 -18.10
C ASN A 255 -7.51 22.78 -17.21
N TYR A 256 -7.73 22.66 -15.90
CA TYR A 256 -6.67 22.28 -14.98
C TYR A 256 -6.47 20.76 -15.01
N SER A 257 -5.30 20.32 -15.40
CA SER A 257 -4.99 18.90 -15.56
C SER A 257 -3.56 18.57 -15.13
N ALA A 258 -3.30 17.32 -14.85
CA ALA A 258 -1.96 16.82 -14.59
C ALA A 258 -1.62 15.58 -15.41
N GLU A 259 -0.34 15.47 -15.73
CA GLU A 259 0.29 14.29 -16.29
C GLU A 259 1.31 13.74 -15.30
N ASP A 260 1.17 12.47 -14.94
CA ASP A 260 2.12 11.71 -14.15
C ASP A 260 2.79 10.65 -15.01
N ARG A 261 4.13 10.56 -14.93
CA ARG A 261 4.93 9.47 -15.50
C ARG A 261 5.82 8.89 -14.43
N ARG A 262 5.76 7.58 -14.25
CA ARG A 262 6.60 6.86 -13.28
C ARG A 262 7.33 5.72 -13.97
N TRP A 263 8.62 5.64 -13.68
CA TRP A 263 9.45 4.49 -13.96
C TRP A 263 9.95 3.90 -12.65
N SER A 264 9.96 2.60 -12.54
CA SER A 264 10.65 1.90 -11.46
C SER A 264 11.20 0.58 -11.96
N GLY A 265 12.31 0.16 -11.42
CA GLY A 265 12.90 -1.09 -11.83
C GLY A 265 14.04 -1.53 -10.93
N GLN A 266 14.44 -2.78 -11.09
CA GLN A 266 15.58 -3.35 -10.39
C GLN A 266 16.26 -4.42 -11.21
N LEU A 267 17.54 -4.61 -10.92
CA LEU A 267 18.31 -5.80 -11.24
C LEU A 267 18.74 -6.43 -9.91
N ARG A 268 18.46 -7.71 -9.73
CA ARG A 268 18.84 -8.49 -8.56
C ARG A 268 19.60 -9.73 -8.99
N ALA A 269 20.74 -9.98 -8.38
CA ALA A 269 21.47 -11.22 -8.48
C ALA A 269 21.58 -11.85 -7.08
N GLU A 270 21.27 -13.12 -6.96
CA GLU A 270 21.30 -13.85 -5.70
C GLU A 270 21.91 -15.24 -5.92
N THR A 271 22.75 -15.67 -4.99
CA THR A 271 23.32 -17.02 -5.02
C THR A 271 23.34 -17.64 -3.63
N ARG A 272 23.17 -18.96 -3.57
CA ARG A 272 23.31 -19.75 -2.35
C ARG A 272 24.69 -20.38 -2.30
N LEU A 273 25.39 -20.10 -1.22
CA LEU A 273 26.71 -20.64 -0.92
C LEU A 273 26.62 -21.62 0.26
N PHE A 274 27.27 -22.78 0.13
CA PHE A 274 27.36 -23.78 1.20
C PHE A 274 25.99 -24.20 1.78
N ASP A 275 24.92 -24.17 1.00
CA ASP A 275 23.53 -24.50 1.35
C ASP A 275 22.92 -23.72 2.55
N VAL A 276 23.73 -23.00 3.29
CA VAL A 276 23.34 -22.26 4.50
C VAL A 276 23.37 -20.75 4.31
N TRP A 277 24.10 -20.22 3.35
CA TRP A 277 24.30 -18.80 3.14
C TRP A 277 23.79 -18.36 1.76
N THR A 278 22.80 -17.49 1.76
CA THR A 278 22.33 -16.80 0.55
C THR A 278 22.86 -15.37 0.57
N THR A 279 23.54 -14.97 -0.48
CA THR A 279 24.02 -13.59 -0.67
C THR A 279 23.45 -13.01 -1.95
N GLY A 280 23.18 -11.72 -1.98
CA GLY A 280 22.62 -11.08 -3.17
C GLY A 280 22.91 -9.58 -3.23
N LEU A 281 22.99 -9.10 -4.46
CA LEU A 281 23.10 -7.69 -4.80
C LEU A 281 21.84 -7.24 -5.52
N ARG A 282 21.30 -6.09 -5.13
CA ARG A 282 20.18 -5.43 -5.80
C ARG A 282 20.58 -4.01 -6.17
N VAL A 283 20.34 -3.63 -7.41
CA VAL A 283 20.38 -2.25 -7.87
C VAL A 283 18.97 -1.89 -8.32
N GLY A 284 18.39 -0.86 -7.74
CA GLY A 284 17.02 -0.42 -8.03
C GLY A 284 16.95 1.08 -8.28
N PHE A 285 15.91 1.48 -9.01
CA PHE A 285 15.63 2.89 -9.26
C PHE A 285 14.12 3.17 -9.27
N SER A 286 13.75 4.40 -8.93
CA SER A 286 12.44 4.99 -9.21
C SER A 286 12.62 6.41 -9.74
N ALA A 287 11.77 6.80 -10.69
CA ALA A 287 11.78 8.12 -11.31
C ALA A 287 10.33 8.61 -11.51
N ASP A 288 9.99 9.68 -10.84
CA ASP A 288 8.68 10.32 -10.89
C ASP A 288 8.77 11.64 -11.65
N ARG A 289 7.82 11.85 -12.56
CA ARG A 289 7.69 13.09 -13.35
C ARG A 289 6.23 13.48 -13.33
N ARG A 290 5.91 14.62 -12.72
CA ARG A 290 4.56 15.16 -12.69
C ARG A 290 4.58 16.57 -13.25
N ARG A 291 3.64 16.87 -14.16
CA ARG A 291 3.39 18.21 -14.66
C ARG A 291 1.92 18.53 -14.49
N ALA A 292 1.60 19.66 -13.87
CA ALA A 292 0.25 20.16 -13.74
C ALA A 292 0.12 21.48 -14.48
N VAL A 293 -0.90 21.62 -15.32
CA VAL A 293 -1.08 22.76 -16.22
C VAL A 293 -2.49 23.31 -16.09
N ASN A 294 -2.60 24.61 -15.93
CA ASN A 294 -3.84 25.37 -16.02
C ASN A 294 -3.64 26.58 -16.94
N PHE A 295 -4.57 26.82 -17.83
CA PHE A 295 -4.54 27.98 -18.74
C PHE A 295 -5.59 29.02 -18.31
N PRO A 296 -5.34 30.32 -18.55
CA PRO A 296 -6.33 31.35 -18.27
C PRO A 296 -7.64 31.12 -19.02
N ASP A 297 -8.74 31.15 -18.30
CA ASP A 297 -10.10 31.04 -18.82
C ASP A 297 -11.11 31.82 -17.94
N GLN A 298 -12.41 31.54 -18.09
CA GLN A 298 -13.45 32.16 -17.29
C GLN A 298 -13.41 31.76 -15.80
N PHE A 299 -12.75 30.66 -15.45
CA PHE A 299 -12.63 30.15 -14.08
C PHE A 299 -11.36 30.61 -13.39
N SER A 300 -10.30 30.84 -14.14
CA SER A 300 -8.99 31.27 -13.64
C SER A 300 -8.27 32.18 -14.62
N SER A 301 -7.89 33.35 -14.16
CA SER A 301 -7.03 34.27 -14.93
C SER A 301 -5.54 33.93 -14.87
N SER A 302 -5.13 32.99 -14.01
CA SER A 302 -3.73 32.63 -13.82
C SER A 302 -3.35 31.39 -14.63
N ARG A 303 -2.14 31.45 -15.21
CA ARG A 303 -1.53 30.29 -15.86
C ARG A 303 -0.67 29.54 -14.87
N THR A 304 -0.89 28.23 -14.72
CA THR A 304 -0.05 27.33 -13.92
C THR A 304 0.70 26.38 -14.85
N ASP A 305 1.96 26.13 -14.57
CA ASP A 305 2.79 25.11 -15.22
C ASP A 305 3.76 24.57 -14.15
N ASP A 306 3.26 23.63 -13.37
CA ASP A 306 3.97 23.05 -12.24
C ASP A 306 4.73 21.82 -12.68
N LEU A 307 6.00 21.75 -12.34
CA LEU A 307 6.88 20.65 -12.68
C LEU A 307 7.49 20.03 -11.41
N TYR A 308 7.33 18.71 -11.28
CA TYR A 308 7.94 17.90 -10.22
C TYR A 308 8.74 16.77 -10.85
N ARG A 309 10.00 16.63 -10.46
CA ARG A 309 10.90 15.55 -10.87
C ARG A 309 11.60 14.99 -9.65
N GLY A 310 11.31 13.74 -9.32
CA GLY A 310 11.94 12.98 -8.26
C GLY A 310 12.65 11.76 -8.83
N ASP A 311 13.89 11.54 -8.43
CA ASP A 311 14.65 10.35 -8.79
C ASP A 311 15.22 9.71 -7.52
N ARG A 312 15.24 8.38 -7.48
CA ARG A 312 15.91 7.62 -6.44
C ARG A 312 16.65 6.43 -7.06
N THR A 313 17.87 6.22 -6.61
CA THR A 313 18.66 5.03 -6.92
C THR A 313 19.05 4.36 -5.62
N VAL A 314 19.00 3.03 -5.56
CA VAL A 314 19.41 2.24 -4.41
C VAL A 314 20.31 1.10 -4.86
N VAL A 315 21.38 0.88 -4.10
CA VAL A 315 22.22 -0.31 -4.19
C VAL A 315 22.18 -0.99 -2.83
N GLU A 316 21.87 -2.28 -2.80
CA GLU A 316 21.79 -3.04 -1.56
C GLU A 316 22.49 -4.38 -1.72
N TRP A 317 23.40 -4.68 -0.81
CA TRP A 317 23.97 -5.98 -0.61
C TRP A 317 23.33 -6.62 0.62
N GLY A 318 22.69 -7.77 0.43
CA GLY A 318 21.97 -8.48 1.48
C GLY A 318 22.45 -9.92 1.61
N ASN A 319 22.46 -10.40 2.82
CA ASN A 319 22.88 -11.75 3.18
C ASN A 319 21.88 -12.39 4.12
N GLN A 320 21.68 -13.68 3.97
CA GLN A 320 20.92 -14.50 4.87
C GLN A 320 21.68 -15.79 5.16
N VAL A 321 21.91 -16.07 6.43
CA VAL A 321 22.59 -17.28 6.90
C VAL A 321 21.61 -18.08 7.75
N ARG A 322 21.46 -19.36 7.41
CA ARG A 322 20.77 -20.32 8.27
C ARG A 322 21.70 -20.67 9.41
N LEU A 323 21.26 -20.49 10.63
CA LEU A 323 22.04 -20.76 11.83
C LEU A 323 21.80 -22.19 12.34
N PRO A 324 22.80 -22.83 12.95
CA PRO A 324 22.65 -24.15 13.54
C PRO A 324 21.67 -24.14 14.73
N ASN A 325 21.09 -25.30 15.01
CA ASN A 325 20.35 -25.50 16.24
C ASN A 325 21.31 -25.41 17.44
N ILE A 326 20.86 -24.78 18.52
CA ILE A 326 21.64 -24.60 19.75
C ILE A 326 21.09 -25.56 20.82
N GLY A 327 21.81 -26.65 21.07
CA GLY A 327 21.33 -27.72 21.96
C GLY A 327 19.95 -28.23 21.52
N GLY A 328 19.16 -28.74 22.41
CA GLY A 328 17.77 -29.11 22.10
C GLY A 328 16.75 -27.99 22.28
N TRP A 329 17.17 -26.76 22.58
CA TRP A 329 16.28 -25.68 23.02
C TRP A 329 16.09 -24.54 22.01
N ALA A 330 16.97 -24.35 21.02
CA ALA A 330 16.80 -23.35 19.99
C ALA A 330 17.03 -23.93 18.59
N ALA A 331 16.08 -23.67 17.68
CA ALA A 331 16.05 -24.18 16.32
C ALA A 331 15.61 -23.11 15.31
N ASP A 332 15.65 -23.45 14.04
CA ASP A 332 15.24 -22.59 12.92
C ASP A 332 15.87 -21.19 12.94
N GLY A 333 17.15 -21.13 13.37
CA GLY A 333 17.90 -19.88 13.44
C GLY A 333 18.13 -19.28 12.05
N ALA A 334 17.98 -17.97 11.92
CA ALA A 334 18.31 -17.23 10.72
C ALA A 334 18.92 -15.85 11.06
N LEU A 335 20.02 -15.52 10.37
CA LEU A 335 20.70 -14.24 10.47
C LEU A 335 20.62 -13.54 9.12
N GLY A 336 20.01 -12.36 9.08
CA GLY A 336 20.02 -11.46 7.94
C GLY A 336 20.93 -10.27 8.22
N PHE A 337 21.80 -9.90 7.30
CA PHE A 337 22.63 -8.70 7.43
C PHE A 337 22.97 -8.10 6.07
N GLY A 338 23.38 -6.83 6.06
CA GLY A 338 23.74 -6.20 4.81
C GLY A 338 24.01 -4.72 4.92
N ALA A 339 24.25 -4.13 3.77
CA ALA A 339 24.51 -2.70 3.63
C ALA A 339 23.71 -2.15 2.44
N SER A 340 23.38 -0.87 2.51
CA SER A 340 22.71 -0.18 1.41
C SER A 340 23.23 1.24 1.24
N PHE A 341 23.21 1.69 -0.01
CA PHE A 341 23.40 3.08 -0.41
C PHE A 341 22.17 3.54 -1.17
N ALA A 342 21.68 4.74 -0.91
CA ALA A 342 20.62 5.35 -1.68
C ALA A 342 20.94 6.83 -1.95
N ARG A 343 20.66 7.26 -3.17
CA ARG A 343 20.67 8.67 -3.57
C ARG A 343 19.27 9.06 -4.02
N GLU A 344 18.77 10.17 -3.52
CA GLU A 344 17.54 10.78 -4.00
C GLU A 344 17.80 12.21 -4.47
N THR A 345 17.08 12.62 -5.52
CA THR A 345 17.14 13.97 -6.06
C THR A 345 15.74 14.52 -6.28
N ALA A 346 15.55 15.81 -6.08
CA ALA A 346 14.32 16.50 -6.39
C ALA A 346 14.61 17.78 -7.18
N ARG A 347 13.85 17.99 -8.26
CA ARG A 347 13.82 19.24 -9.01
C ARG A 347 12.35 19.62 -9.20
N THR A 348 11.95 20.71 -8.57
CA THR A 348 10.57 21.19 -8.67
C THR A 348 10.54 22.66 -9.04
N ALA A 349 9.51 23.05 -9.78
CA ALA A 349 9.14 24.43 -10.01
C ALA A 349 7.61 24.47 -10.09
N ALA A 350 6.96 25.01 -9.05
CA ALA A 350 5.51 24.96 -8.91
C ALA A 350 4.97 26.31 -8.41
N GLY A 351 3.73 26.64 -8.80
CA GLY A 351 3.07 27.90 -8.50
C GLY A 351 3.52 29.07 -9.37
N ASN A 352 2.79 30.17 -9.29
CA ASN A 352 3.05 31.42 -10.00
C ASN A 352 3.68 32.46 -9.06
N ALA A 353 4.36 33.44 -9.64
CA ALA A 353 4.83 34.58 -8.86
C ALA A 353 3.64 35.31 -8.18
N PRO A 354 3.75 35.75 -6.92
CA PRO A 354 4.93 35.64 -6.04
C PRO A 354 5.04 34.29 -5.30
N PHE A 355 4.11 33.33 -5.51
CA PHE A 355 4.01 32.06 -4.74
C PHE A 355 4.87 30.93 -5.32
N ARG A 356 5.64 31.20 -6.37
CA ARG A 356 6.45 30.15 -7.01
C ARG A 356 7.40 29.50 -6.03
N SER A 357 7.33 28.16 -5.94
CA SER A 357 8.21 27.33 -5.13
C SER A 357 9.19 26.54 -5.99
N THR A 358 10.42 26.40 -5.53
CA THR A 358 11.46 25.64 -6.23
C THR A 358 12.25 24.76 -5.27
N VAL A 359 12.68 23.60 -5.77
CA VAL A 359 13.69 22.75 -5.16
C VAL A 359 14.65 22.31 -6.26
N ASN A 360 15.94 22.29 -5.96
CA ASN A 360 16.96 21.62 -6.75
C ASN A 360 18.00 21.08 -5.76
N ALA A 361 17.79 19.85 -5.31
CA ALA A 361 18.59 19.28 -4.24
C ALA A 361 18.74 17.77 -4.37
N SER A 362 19.76 17.22 -3.71
CA SER A 362 19.99 15.80 -3.59
C SER A 362 20.39 15.43 -2.15
N GLN A 363 20.16 14.17 -1.79
CA GLN A 363 20.51 13.62 -0.49
C GLN A 363 20.99 12.18 -0.66
N ASP A 364 22.10 11.85 -0.01
CA ASP A 364 22.64 10.50 0.05
C ASP A 364 22.39 9.88 1.43
N SER A 365 22.14 8.57 1.44
CA SER A 365 22.06 7.79 2.67
C SER A 365 22.79 6.47 2.52
N GLN A 366 23.49 6.06 3.56
CA GLN A 366 24.19 4.78 3.69
C GLN A 366 23.69 4.09 4.94
N ALA A 367 23.57 2.76 4.90
CA ALA A 367 23.15 2.04 6.09
C ALA A 367 23.72 0.64 6.17
N GLY A 368 23.94 0.19 7.42
CA GLY A 368 24.19 -1.20 7.76
C GLY A 368 23.03 -1.74 8.60
N PHE A 369 22.66 -2.99 8.40
CA PHE A 369 21.57 -3.64 9.14
C PHE A 369 21.88 -5.08 9.51
N LEU A 370 21.25 -5.53 10.60
CA LEU A 370 21.34 -6.89 11.14
C LEU A 370 19.96 -7.32 11.66
N ASN A 371 19.56 -8.57 11.38
CA ASN A 371 18.32 -9.18 11.88
C ASN A 371 18.59 -10.62 12.27
N LEU A 372 18.19 -11.01 13.46
CA LEU A 372 18.34 -12.35 14.03
C LEU A 372 16.97 -12.92 14.36
N GLN A 373 16.75 -14.19 14.05
CA GLN A 373 15.55 -14.95 14.41
C GLN A 373 15.95 -16.31 14.96
N TYR A 374 15.21 -16.78 15.99
CA TYR A 374 15.31 -18.12 16.52
C TYR A 374 13.96 -18.59 17.06
N ARG A 375 13.66 -19.88 16.90
CA ARG A 375 12.58 -20.55 17.63
C ARG A 375 13.18 -21.21 18.87
N VAL A 376 12.66 -20.85 20.04
CA VAL A 376 13.10 -21.32 21.34
C VAL A 376 12.06 -22.25 21.92
N LEU A 377 12.49 -23.39 22.49
CA LEU A 377 11.63 -24.42 23.11
C LEU A 377 10.48 -24.89 22.20
N GLY A 378 10.67 -24.81 20.87
CA GLY A 378 9.68 -25.21 19.88
C GLY A 378 8.42 -24.34 19.77
N ARG A 379 8.22 -23.35 20.66
CA ARG A 379 6.99 -22.56 20.80
C ARG A 379 7.17 -21.05 20.77
N LEU A 380 8.36 -20.54 21.07
CA LEU A 380 8.65 -19.11 21.19
C LEU A 380 9.56 -18.67 20.05
N ASP A 381 9.00 -17.96 19.06
CA ASP A 381 9.77 -17.31 18.00
C ASP A 381 10.22 -15.93 18.48
N LEU A 382 11.53 -15.72 18.54
CA LEU A 382 12.16 -14.46 18.91
C LEU A 382 12.79 -13.82 17.68
N SER A 383 12.69 -12.51 17.58
CA SER A 383 13.36 -11.72 16.57
C SER A 383 13.96 -10.45 17.14
N ALA A 384 15.17 -10.10 16.68
CA ALA A 384 15.86 -8.88 17.03
C ALA A 384 16.49 -8.27 15.77
N GLY A 385 16.32 -6.97 15.56
CA GLY A 385 16.88 -6.27 14.43
C GLY A 385 17.43 -4.91 14.82
N GLY A 386 18.50 -4.51 14.15
CA GLY A 386 19.13 -3.20 14.28
C GLY A 386 19.56 -2.67 12.93
N ARG A 387 19.55 -1.35 12.79
CA ARG A 387 20.00 -0.63 11.60
C ARG A 387 20.56 0.73 12.00
N ALA A 388 21.61 1.15 11.33
CA ALA A 388 22.17 2.49 11.45
C ALA A 388 22.19 3.13 10.07
N ASP A 389 21.47 4.25 9.92
CA ASP A 389 21.41 5.04 8.70
C ASP A 389 22.24 6.32 8.87
N ALA A 390 23.26 6.51 8.05
CA ALA A 390 24.02 7.75 7.92
C ALA A 390 23.49 8.54 6.72
N THR A 391 22.89 9.70 6.96
CA THR A 391 22.29 10.54 5.91
C THR A 391 22.94 11.90 5.88
N THR A 392 23.21 12.40 4.68
CA THR A 392 23.81 13.72 4.46
C THR A 392 23.03 14.82 5.17
N GLY A 393 23.70 15.52 6.07
CA GLY A 393 23.20 16.72 6.75
C GLY A 393 22.60 16.50 8.13
N PHE A 394 22.40 15.26 8.62
CA PHE A 394 21.95 15.03 10.01
C PHE A 394 22.55 13.79 10.69
N GLY A 395 23.62 13.21 10.10
CA GLY A 395 24.43 12.18 10.74
C GLY A 395 23.77 10.81 10.86
N ILE A 396 24.14 10.05 11.88
CA ILE A 396 23.72 8.66 12.07
C ILE A 396 22.44 8.59 12.89
N THR A 397 21.49 7.83 12.39
CA THR A 397 20.22 7.55 13.08
C THR A 397 20.07 6.03 13.29
N PRO A 398 20.32 5.54 14.52
CA PRO A 398 20.12 4.12 14.84
C PRO A 398 18.63 3.82 15.05
N THR A 399 18.21 2.64 14.61
CA THR A 399 16.88 2.08 14.84
C THR A 399 16.97 0.62 15.25
N TYR A 400 15.99 0.16 16.02
CA TYR A 400 15.91 -1.22 16.50
C TYR A 400 14.49 -1.74 16.42
N ARG A 401 14.35 -3.07 16.43
CA ARG A 401 13.09 -3.79 16.58
C ARG A 401 13.33 -5.09 17.32
N LEU A 402 12.49 -5.37 18.31
CA LEU A 402 12.40 -6.64 19.01
C LEU A 402 11.01 -7.20 18.85
N GLY A 403 10.90 -8.50 18.72
CA GLY A 403 9.61 -9.17 18.58
C GLY A 403 9.62 -10.58 19.13
N ALA A 404 8.44 -11.01 19.59
CA ALA A 404 8.20 -12.35 20.11
C ALA A 404 6.84 -12.86 19.64
N VAL A 405 6.77 -14.15 19.28
CA VAL A 405 5.53 -14.88 19.04
C VAL A 405 5.57 -16.14 19.87
N TYR A 406 4.57 -16.32 20.74
CA TYR A 406 4.40 -17.52 21.54
C TYR A 406 3.23 -18.33 21.03
N ALA A 407 3.52 -19.51 20.51
CA ALA A 407 2.50 -20.46 20.06
C ALA A 407 1.93 -21.26 21.25
N ILE A 408 0.61 -21.38 21.29
CA ILE A 408 -0.15 -22.17 22.26
C ILE A 408 -0.94 -23.23 21.48
N PRO A 409 -0.28 -24.35 21.07
CA PRO A 409 -0.91 -25.35 20.20
C PRO A 409 -2.18 -25.96 20.80
N GLU A 410 -2.22 -26.07 22.11
CA GLU A 410 -3.35 -26.63 22.85
C GLU A 410 -4.65 -25.82 22.67
N LEU A 411 -4.52 -24.54 22.39
CA LEU A 411 -5.62 -23.62 22.14
C LEU A 411 -5.75 -23.19 20.67
N ASN A 412 -4.90 -23.71 19.79
CA ASN A 412 -4.72 -23.19 18.43
C ASN A 412 -4.55 -21.67 18.42
N ALA A 413 -3.80 -21.14 19.37
CA ALA A 413 -3.66 -19.71 19.60
C ALA A 413 -2.19 -19.25 19.53
N ARG A 414 -2.01 -17.97 19.29
CA ARG A 414 -0.71 -17.31 19.30
C ARG A 414 -0.81 -15.98 20.00
N LEU A 415 0.18 -15.66 20.82
CA LEU A 415 0.39 -14.33 21.38
C LEU A 415 1.59 -13.70 20.69
N ARG A 416 1.51 -12.43 20.37
CA ARG A 416 2.60 -11.69 19.73
C ARG A 416 2.82 -10.36 20.43
N ALA A 417 4.08 -9.95 20.50
CA ALA A 417 4.47 -8.65 20.99
C ALA A 417 5.64 -8.12 20.15
N ALA A 418 5.66 -6.82 19.91
CA ALA A 418 6.77 -6.16 19.24
C ALA A 418 6.98 -4.76 19.81
N VAL A 419 8.24 -4.33 19.85
CA VAL A 419 8.64 -2.96 20.16
C VAL A 419 9.74 -2.54 19.18
N GLY A 420 9.72 -1.28 18.77
CA GLY A 420 10.75 -0.76 17.89
C GLY A 420 10.74 0.74 17.78
N SER A 421 11.83 1.25 17.23
CA SER A 421 11.98 2.67 16.89
C SER A 421 11.85 2.89 15.38
N GLY A 422 11.41 4.08 15.00
CA GLY A 422 11.32 4.52 13.62
C GLY A 422 11.83 5.93 13.43
N PHE A 423 12.22 6.26 12.19
CA PHE A 423 12.55 7.62 11.83
C PHE A 423 12.08 7.96 10.40
N ALA A 424 11.83 9.25 10.16
CA ALA A 424 11.65 9.79 8.82
C ALA A 424 12.57 10.97 8.61
N ALA A 425 13.42 10.89 7.59
CA ALA A 425 14.28 11.98 7.16
C ALA A 425 13.41 13.16 6.67
N PRO A 426 13.81 14.41 6.91
CA PRO A 426 13.17 15.56 6.28
C PRO A 426 13.19 15.43 4.75
N SER A 427 12.11 15.82 4.08
CA SER A 427 12.08 15.83 2.62
C SER A 427 13.04 16.87 2.04
N LEU A 428 13.41 16.72 0.77
CA LEU A 428 14.24 17.70 0.08
C LEU A 428 13.59 19.08 0.02
N PHE A 429 12.25 19.15 -0.10
CA PHE A 429 11.52 20.43 -0.01
C PHE A 429 11.58 21.03 1.40
N GLN A 430 11.40 20.25 2.46
CA GLN A 430 11.45 20.75 3.82
C GLN A 430 12.81 21.35 4.18
N ARG A 431 13.90 20.81 3.60
CA ARG A 431 15.26 21.27 3.83
C ARG A 431 15.69 22.41 2.91
N PHE A 432 15.29 22.36 1.64
CA PHE A 432 15.88 23.21 0.58
C PHE A 432 14.84 23.95 -0.26
N GLY A 433 13.55 23.81 0.02
CA GLY A 433 12.49 24.50 -0.69
C GLY A 433 12.58 26.03 -0.52
N ILE A 434 12.35 26.76 -1.58
CA ILE A 434 12.32 28.23 -1.58
C ILE A 434 11.02 28.65 -2.25
N THR A 435 10.30 29.62 -1.65
CA THR A 435 9.14 30.24 -2.29
C THR A 435 9.37 31.73 -2.45
N GLY A 436 8.73 32.34 -3.46
CA GLY A 436 8.77 33.79 -3.70
C GLY A 436 8.18 34.63 -2.57
N THR A 437 7.37 34.03 -1.69
CA THR A 437 6.78 34.68 -0.51
C THR A 437 7.70 34.73 0.71
N GLY A 438 8.96 34.28 0.56
CA GLY A 438 9.95 34.32 1.63
C GLY A 438 10.07 33.04 2.47
N PHE A 439 9.31 31.98 2.15
CA PHE A 439 9.56 30.67 2.78
C PHE A 439 10.94 30.13 2.33
N ARG A 440 11.71 29.66 3.28
CA ARG A 440 12.98 28.95 3.06
C ARG A 440 12.97 27.67 3.88
N GLY A 441 13.28 26.56 3.21
CA GLY A 441 13.54 25.29 3.88
C GLY A 441 14.64 25.43 4.92
N ASN A 442 14.66 24.52 5.87
CA ASN A 442 15.62 24.52 6.95
C ASN A 442 16.59 23.31 6.82
N PRO A 443 17.85 23.54 6.40
CA PRO A 443 18.83 22.46 6.26
C PRO A 443 19.14 21.74 7.58
N ASP A 444 18.93 22.40 8.73
CA ASP A 444 19.27 21.91 10.06
C ASP A 444 18.14 21.08 10.70
N LEU A 445 17.10 20.75 9.93
CA LEU A 445 16.04 19.86 10.41
C LEU A 445 16.61 18.50 10.82
N ARG A 446 16.17 18.06 11.99
CA ARG A 446 16.44 16.71 12.48
C ARG A 446 15.39 15.73 11.95
N PRO A 447 15.73 14.43 11.81
CA PRO A 447 14.74 13.41 11.48
C PRO A 447 13.63 13.35 12.53
N GLU A 448 12.39 13.16 12.07
CA GLU A 448 11.28 12.78 12.93
C GLU A 448 11.55 11.39 13.50
N ARG A 449 11.21 11.15 14.75
CA ARG A 449 11.47 9.88 15.44
C ARG A 449 10.22 9.34 16.11
N SER A 450 10.15 8.01 16.20
CA SER A 450 9.11 7.33 16.97
C SER A 450 9.67 6.19 17.80
N THR A 451 8.92 5.87 18.85
CA THR A 451 9.01 4.58 19.55
C THR A 451 7.60 4.03 19.62
N SER A 452 7.43 2.79 19.22
CA SER A 452 6.12 2.15 19.17
C SER A 452 6.21 0.73 19.70
N TRP A 453 5.12 0.27 20.30
CA TRP A 453 4.97 -1.11 20.72
C TRP A 453 3.57 -1.62 20.39
N GLU A 454 3.45 -2.92 20.25
CA GLU A 454 2.18 -3.61 20.05
C GLU A 454 2.17 -4.92 20.80
N VAL A 455 0.97 -5.32 21.24
CA VAL A 455 0.66 -6.63 21.77
C VAL A 455 -0.62 -7.12 21.14
N GLY A 456 -0.67 -8.40 20.80
CA GLY A 456 -1.84 -8.98 20.17
C GLY A 456 -1.86 -10.48 20.25
N GLY A 457 -2.87 -11.08 19.68
CA GLY A 457 -3.01 -12.52 19.59
C GLY A 457 -4.02 -12.91 18.53
N ASP A 458 -3.94 -14.17 18.15
CA ASP A 458 -4.83 -14.82 17.21
C ASP A 458 -5.24 -16.17 17.79
N ILE A 459 -6.49 -16.56 17.56
CA ILE A 459 -7.01 -17.87 17.91
C ILE A 459 -7.80 -18.46 16.75
N ASP A 460 -7.50 -19.71 16.41
CA ASP A 460 -8.25 -20.49 15.43
C ASP A 460 -9.21 -21.43 16.16
N VAL A 461 -10.52 -21.23 15.97
CA VAL A 461 -11.56 -22.09 16.55
C VAL A 461 -11.94 -23.14 15.51
N ALA A 462 -11.80 -24.41 15.88
CA ALA A 462 -12.15 -25.52 15.01
C ALA A 462 -13.65 -25.81 15.06
N GLY A 463 -14.23 -26.13 13.90
CA GLY A 463 -15.54 -26.74 13.77
C GLY A 463 -15.42 -28.23 13.45
N LEU A 464 -16.54 -28.96 13.46
CA LEU A 464 -16.57 -30.41 13.22
C LEU A 464 -15.94 -30.85 11.90
N ALA A 465 -16.08 -30.02 10.85
CA ALA A 465 -15.57 -30.30 9.51
C ALA A 465 -14.48 -29.31 9.02
N ASN A 466 -14.14 -28.30 9.80
CA ASN A 466 -13.20 -27.26 9.41
C ASN A 466 -12.29 -26.89 10.61
N PRO A 467 -10.99 -27.19 10.56
CA PRO A 467 -10.06 -26.89 11.65
C PRO A 467 -9.84 -25.39 11.88
N ARG A 468 -10.26 -24.54 10.93
CA ARG A 468 -10.21 -23.07 11.01
C ARG A 468 -11.58 -22.47 10.67
N LEU A 469 -12.64 -22.93 11.33
CA LEU A 469 -13.98 -22.38 11.14
C LEU A 469 -14.01 -20.89 11.41
N LEU A 470 -13.35 -20.46 12.48
CA LEU A 470 -13.30 -19.08 12.91
C LEU A 470 -11.88 -18.72 13.31
N THR A 471 -11.33 -17.65 12.73
CA THR A 471 -10.09 -17.02 13.16
C THR A 471 -10.43 -15.66 13.77
N VAL A 472 -10.06 -15.44 15.02
CA VAL A 472 -10.20 -14.15 15.71
C VAL A 472 -8.82 -13.59 15.97
N SER A 473 -8.62 -12.31 15.66
CA SER A 473 -7.38 -11.59 15.95
C SER A 473 -7.67 -10.29 16.70
N ALA A 474 -6.80 -9.94 17.63
CA ALA A 474 -6.83 -8.66 18.33
C ALA A 474 -5.41 -8.13 18.48
N THR A 475 -5.25 -6.81 18.30
CA THR A 475 -3.96 -6.12 18.50
C THR A 475 -4.22 -4.77 19.12
N TYR A 476 -3.54 -4.46 20.21
CA TYR A 476 -3.45 -3.13 20.76
C TYR A 476 -2.08 -2.56 20.40
N PHE A 477 -2.02 -1.28 20.03
CA PHE A 477 -0.77 -0.59 19.67
C PHE A 477 -0.71 0.80 20.27
N ARG A 478 0.52 1.26 20.52
CA ARG A 478 0.80 2.62 20.95
C ARG A 478 2.10 3.14 20.36
N SER A 479 2.09 4.40 19.89
CA SER A 479 3.21 5.07 19.23
C SER A 479 3.40 6.46 19.78
N PHE A 480 4.66 6.80 20.07
CA PHE A 480 5.10 8.10 20.56
C PHE A 480 5.99 8.75 19.51
N PHE A 481 5.63 9.96 19.09
CA PHE A 481 6.37 10.72 18.08
C PHE A 481 7.01 11.95 18.70
N ARG A 482 8.23 12.25 18.27
CA ARG A 482 8.96 13.46 18.64
C ARG A 482 9.68 14.05 17.45
N ASP A 483 10.05 15.33 17.55
CA ASP A 483 10.74 16.08 16.50
C ASP A 483 9.92 16.15 15.19
N LEU A 484 8.58 16.07 15.25
CA LEU A 484 7.75 16.21 14.08
C LEU A 484 7.96 17.56 13.41
N ILE A 485 8.03 17.56 12.08
CA ILE A 485 8.32 18.74 11.27
C ILE A 485 7.02 19.45 10.91
N ASN A 486 6.91 20.71 11.31
CA ASN A 486 5.82 21.61 10.96
C ASN A 486 6.39 22.95 10.49
N SER A 487 5.58 23.73 9.76
CA SER A 487 5.91 25.12 9.48
C SER A 487 5.90 25.94 10.78
N ASN A 488 6.80 26.91 10.89
CA ASN A 488 6.76 27.89 11.97
C ASN A 488 5.49 28.77 11.88
N ALA A 489 5.17 29.52 12.95
CA ALA A 489 3.95 30.34 13.03
C ALA A 489 3.86 31.41 11.91
N ALA A 490 4.98 31.90 11.42
CA ALA A 490 5.06 32.89 10.34
C ALA A 490 5.02 32.26 8.94
N PHE A 491 4.99 30.93 8.82
CA PHE A 491 5.07 30.21 7.54
C PHE A 491 6.31 30.54 6.69
N THR A 492 7.41 30.93 7.33
CA THR A 492 8.66 31.32 6.68
C THR A 492 9.69 30.19 6.62
N SER A 493 9.53 29.13 7.44
CA SER A 493 10.43 27.96 7.46
C SER A 493 9.78 26.77 8.16
N ASN A 494 10.44 25.62 8.09
CA ASN A 494 10.09 24.42 8.84
C ASN A 494 10.93 24.27 10.09
N ILE A 495 10.33 23.71 11.15
CA ILE A 495 10.96 23.48 12.45
C ILE A 495 10.53 22.13 13.06
N ASN A 496 11.38 21.57 13.93
CA ASN A 496 11.08 20.36 14.69
C ASN A 496 10.47 20.74 16.05
N VAL A 497 9.15 20.79 16.16
CA VAL A 497 8.48 21.26 17.40
C VAL A 497 7.35 20.37 17.88
N ALA A 498 6.77 19.54 17.00
CA ALA A 498 5.56 18.82 17.35
C ALA A 498 5.86 17.44 17.95
N ARG A 499 4.97 17.03 18.85
CA ARG A 499 4.92 15.67 19.40
C ARG A 499 3.53 15.12 19.16
N ALA A 500 3.44 13.82 18.95
CA ALA A 500 2.14 13.17 18.82
C ALA A 500 2.13 11.84 19.56
N ASN A 501 0.96 11.51 20.10
CA ASN A 501 0.67 10.20 20.66
C ASN A 501 -0.43 9.56 19.85
N ILE A 502 -0.23 8.32 19.46
CA ILE A 502 -1.23 7.55 18.74
C ILE A 502 -1.38 6.20 19.44
N GLU A 503 -2.62 5.82 19.72
CA GLU A 503 -2.96 4.53 20.27
C GLU A 503 -4.21 3.96 19.58
N GLY A 504 -4.40 2.66 19.65
CA GLY A 504 -5.57 2.06 19.06
C GLY A 504 -5.64 0.56 19.22
N ALA A 505 -6.75 0.01 18.74
CA ALA A 505 -7.01 -1.41 18.72
C ALA A 505 -7.47 -1.84 17.31
N GLU A 506 -7.00 -2.99 16.88
CA GLU A 506 -7.41 -3.65 15.64
C GLU A 506 -8.02 -4.99 16.02
N LEU A 507 -9.25 -5.24 15.57
CA LEU A 507 -9.94 -6.52 15.73
C LEU A 507 -10.19 -7.11 14.35
N GLY A 508 -9.88 -8.39 14.17
CA GLY A 508 -10.11 -9.13 12.94
C GLY A 508 -10.91 -10.39 13.23
N LEU A 509 -11.82 -10.69 12.31
CA LEU A 509 -12.61 -11.91 12.31
C LEU A 509 -12.59 -12.49 10.91
N THR A 510 -12.28 -13.76 10.76
CA THR A 510 -12.49 -14.53 9.52
C THR A 510 -13.30 -15.77 9.87
N ALA A 511 -14.50 -15.87 9.30
CA ALA A 511 -15.40 -17.00 9.48
C ALA A 511 -15.53 -17.78 8.16
N ARG A 512 -15.13 -19.05 8.17
CA ARG A 512 -15.27 -20.00 7.07
C ARG A 512 -16.43 -20.93 7.38
N LEU A 513 -17.64 -20.39 7.21
CA LEU A 513 -18.90 -21.00 7.63
C LEU A 513 -19.18 -22.33 6.91
N THR A 514 -18.78 -22.38 5.66
CA THR A 514 -18.90 -23.56 4.78
C THR A 514 -17.72 -23.56 3.80
N PRO A 515 -17.46 -24.63 3.03
CA PRO A 515 -16.44 -24.62 1.98
C PRO A 515 -16.69 -23.58 0.87
N TRP A 516 -17.93 -23.09 0.75
CA TRP A 516 -18.35 -22.12 -0.28
C TRP A 516 -18.64 -20.71 0.28
N ALA A 517 -18.45 -20.46 1.60
CA ALA A 517 -18.73 -19.14 2.20
C ALA A 517 -17.68 -18.76 3.25
N GLU A 518 -16.98 -17.66 2.98
CA GLU A 518 -16.07 -16.99 3.89
C GLU A 518 -16.54 -15.55 4.12
N VAL A 519 -16.49 -15.10 5.37
CA VAL A 519 -16.77 -13.71 5.77
C VAL A 519 -15.59 -13.20 6.57
N ARG A 520 -15.15 -11.97 6.27
CA ARG A 520 -14.09 -11.25 6.98
C ARG A 520 -14.65 -9.95 7.54
N ALA A 521 -14.31 -9.64 8.78
CA ALA A 521 -14.59 -8.36 9.41
C ALA A 521 -13.30 -7.81 10.02
N ALA A 522 -13.07 -6.51 9.82
CA ALA A 522 -11.93 -5.82 10.39
C ALA A 522 -12.39 -4.49 10.99
N TYR A 523 -12.23 -4.34 12.30
CA TYR A 523 -12.53 -3.10 13.01
C TYR A 523 -11.25 -2.46 13.51
N THR A 524 -11.13 -1.15 13.32
CA THR A 524 -10.01 -0.34 13.81
C THR A 524 -10.52 0.83 14.62
N LEU A 525 -10.03 0.93 15.85
CA LEU A 525 -10.12 2.10 16.72
C LEU A 525 -8.77 2.81 16.68
N THR A 526 -8.75 4.12 16.37
CA THR A 526 -7.53 4.92 16.35
C THR A 526 -7.73 6.25 17.06
N ARG A 527 -6.93 6.52 18.07
CA ARG A 527 -6.86 7.81 18.76
C ARG A 527 -5.50 8.45 18.49
N ALA A 528 -5.49 9.55 17.75
CA ALA A 528 -4.27 10.25 17.35
C ALA A 528 -4.34 11.71 17.80
N PHE A 529 -3.41 12.13 18.65
CA PHE A 529 -3.37 13.45 19.26
C PHE A 529 -2.02 14.12 19.05
N ASP A 530 -2.06 15.41 18.76
CA ASP A 530 -0.93 16.31 18.93
C ASP A 530 -0.74 16.55 20.44
N SER A 531 0.36 16.02 21.00
CA SER A 531 0.62 16.10 22.44
C SER A 531 1.04 17.51 22.91
N THR A 532 1.33 18.42 21.97
CA THR A 532 1.68 19.81 22.28
C THR A 532 0.43 20.66 22.49
N THR A 533 -0.62 20.38 21.70
CA THR A 533 -1.86 21.17 21.67
C THR A 533 -3.07 20.41 22.24
N ASP A 534 -2.91 19.15 22.60
CA ASP A 534 -3.95 18.20 23.03
C ASP A 534 -5.14 18.13 22.05
N ARG A 535 -4.85 18.29 20.75
CA ARG A 535 -5.87 18.24 19.69
C ARG A 535 -5.75 16.96 18.88
N ARG A 536 -6.89 16.45 18.43
CA ARG A 536 -6.91 15.31 17.50
C ARG A 536 -6.24 15.68 16.17
N LEU A 537 -5.46 14.75 15.63
CA LEU A 537 -4.87 14.90 14.30
C LEU A 537 -5.97 14.86 13.24
N LEU A 538 -5.84 15.71 12.22
CA LEU A 538 -6.84 15.86 11.15
C LEU A 538 -6.93 14.63 10.26
N ARG A 539 -8.13 14.34 9.72
CA ARG A 539 -8.39 13.28 8.72
C ARG A 539 -8.15 11.86 9.24
N ARG A 540 -8.19 11.66 10.58
CA ARG A 540 -8.08 10.35 11.24
C ARG A 540 -9.43 10.03 11.87
N PRO A 541 -10.29 9.25 11.20
CA PRO A 541 -11.51 8.76 11.84
C PRO A 541 -11.13 7.84 12.99
N GLU A 542 -11.85 7.97 14.10
CA GLU A 542 -11.60 7.13 15.27
C GLU A 542 -11.98 5.68 15.01
N ASN A 543 -13.07 5.47 14.27
CA ASN A 543 -13.65 4.15 14.02
C ASN A 543 -13.74 3.87 12.52
N VAL A 544 -13.25 2.71 12.11
CA VAL A 544 -13.39 2.17 10.76
C VAL A 544 -13.76 0.70 10.87
N LEU A 545 -14.81 0.28 10.14
CA LEU A 545 -15.19 -1.12 10.02
C LEU A 545 -15.22 -1.50 8.54
N ALA A 546 -14.45 -2.53 8.18
CA ALA A 546 -14.47 -3.17 6.88
C ALA A 546 -15.09 -4.57 7.02
N LEU A 547 -16.06 -4.86 6.17
CA LEU A 547 -16.66 -6.19 6.04
C LEU A 547 -16.45 -6.65 4.61
N SER A 548 -16.02 -7.87 4.42
CA SER A 548 -15.92 -8.50 3.10
C SER A 548 -16.33 -9.96 3.16
N GLY A 549 -16.77 -10.50 2.03
CA GLY A 549 -17.17 -11.89 1.96
C GLY A 549 -16.84 -12.50 0.61
N ARG A 550 -16.73 -13.81 0.59
CA ARG A 550 -16.64 -14.63 -0.62
C ARG A 550 -17.69 -15.74 -0.50
N VAL A 551 -18.56 -15.83 -1.48
CA VAL A 551 -19.63 -16.85 -1.52
C VAL A 551 -19.62 -17.50 -2.90
N THR A 552 -19.49 -18.82 -2.95
CA THR A 552 -19.50 -19.63 -4.19
C THR A 552 -20.69 -20.60 -4.16
N PRO A 553 -21.93 -20.08 -4.27
CA PRO A 553 -23.15 -20.86 -4.01
C PRO A 553 -23.40 -21.97 -5.04
N LEU A 554 -22.83 -21.83 -6.22
CA LEU A 554 -22.89 -22.76 -7.34
C LEU A 554 -21.50 -22.91 -7.96
N PRO A 555 -21.19 -24.06 -8.58
CA PRO A 555 -19.95 -24.22 -9.35
C PRO A 555 -19.77 -23.12 -10.37
N GLY A 556 -18.60 -22.48 -10.34
CA GLY A 556 -18.25 -21.38 -11.24
C GLY A 556 -18.82 -20.00 -10.89
N LEU A 557 -19.73 -19.87 -9.92
CA LEU A 557 -20.29 -18.59 -9.49
C LEU A 557 -19.60 -18.11 -8.20
N THR A 558 -18.96 -16.95 -8.25
CA THR A 558 -18.38 -16.26 -7.09
C THR A 558 -19.06 -14.92 -6.88
N ILE A 559 -19.50 -14.63 -5.65
CA ILE A 559 -20.06 -13.34 -5.22
C ILE A 559 -19.15 -12.80 -4.12
N ALA A 560 -18.59 -11.62 -4.32
CA ALA A 560 -17.65 -10.96 -3.41
C ALA A 560 -18.21 -9.59 -2.95
N PRO A 561 -19.05 -9.54 -1.91
CA PRO A 561 -19.51 -8.29 -1.30
C PRO A 561 -18.44 -7.66 -0.41
N GLU A 562 -18.46 -6.33 -0.34
CA GLU A 562 -17.59 -5.52 0.51
C GLU A 562 -18.35 -4.30 1.04
N ILE A 563 -18.21 -4.00 2.32
CA ILE A 563 -18.78 -2.82 2.97
C ILE A 563 -17.68 -2.13 3.78
N LEU A 564 -17.50 -0.84 3.56
CA LEU A 564 -16.60 0.00 4.33
C LEU A 564 -17.41 1.09 5.06
N LEU A 565 -17.37 1.08 6.39
CA LEU A 565 -17.95 2.10 7.24
C LEU A 565 -16.82 2.94 7.83
N THR A 566 -16.85 4.23 7.54
CA THR A 566 -15.87 5.21 8.04
C THR A 566 -16.56 6.17 9.01
N GLY A 567 -16.02 6.29 10.20
CA GLY A 567 -16.50 7.23 11.21
C GLY A 567 -16.22 8.70 10.84
N ARG A 568 -16.69 9.61 11.67
CA ARG A 568 -16.38 11.05 11.58
C ARG A 568 -14.88 11.27 11.81
N SER A 569 -14.30 12.25 11.10
CA SER A 569 -12.91 12.64 11.33
C SER A 569 -12.76 14.16 11.47
N PRO A 570 -11.88 14.65 12.37
CA PRO A 570 -11.59 16.07 12.47
C PRO A 570 -10.98 16.56 11.15
N ASP A 571 -11.46 17.71 10.67
CA ASP A 571 -10.89 18.40 9.50
C ASP A 571 -11.23 19.90 9.56
N PHE A 572 -10.58 20.68 8.69
CA PHE A 572 -11.03 22.03 8.39
C PHE A 572 -12.20 21.93 7.42
N VAL A 573 -13.40 22.22 7.88
CA VAL A 573 -14.58 22.24 7.02
C VAL A 573 -14.76 23.65 6.43
N TYR A 574 -14.73 23.72 5.11
CA TYR A 574 -14.87 24.97 4.36
C TYR A 574 -16.32 25.18 3.94
N ASP A 575 -16.79 26.44 4.04
CA ASP A 575 -18.08 26.86 3.49
C ASP A 575 -17.96 27.25 2.01
N ASN A 576 -19.05 27.66 1.40
CA ASN A 576 -19.10 28.11 0.00
C ASN A 576 -18.32 29.43 -0.28
N LEU A 577 -17.85 30.10 0.76
CA LEU A 577 -17.00 31.30 0.66
C LEU A 577 -15.53 30.99 0.95
N GLY A 578 -15.17 29.71 1.07
CA GLY A 578 -13.81 29.28 1.37
C GLY A 578 -13.37 29.55 2.82
N ARG A 579 -14.27 29.94 3.72
CA ARG A 579 -13.96 30.13 5.14
C ARG A 579 -13.96 28.80 5.85
N SER A 580 -12.95 28.55 6.67
CA SER A 580 -12.81 27.30 7.42
C SER A 580 -13.30 27.42 8.86
N SER A 581 -13.95 26.36 9.36
CA SER A 581 -14.21 26.14 10.76
C SER A 581 -13.31 25.01 11.29
N ARG A 582 -12.41 25.33 12.22
CA ARG A 582 -11.44 24.39 12.79
C ARG A 582 -12.05 23.35 13.74
N ALA A 583 -13.25 23.58 14.23
CA ALA A 583 -13.88 22.74 15.26
C ALA A 583 -14.79 21.66 14.71
N THR A 584 -14.83 21.47 13.39
CA THR A 584 -15.82 20.63 12.73
C THR A 584 -15.21 19.29 12.29
N ASN A 585 -16.07 18.27 12.25
CA ASN A 585 -15.72 16.98 11.70
C ASN A 585 -16.34 16.81 10.32
N THR A 586 -15.63 16.19 9.38
CA THR A 586 -16.28 15.61 8.19
C THR A 586 -17.25 14.53 8.66
N LYS A 587 -18.38 14.40 7.97
CA LYS A 587 -19.32 13.30 8.22
C LYS A 587 -18.66 12.00 7.79
N GLY A 588 -18.82 10.95 8.59
CA GLY A 588 -18.50 9.60 8.15
C GLY A 588 -19.43 9.13 7.05
N GLY A 589 -19.14 7.98 6.46
CA GLY A 589 -19.95 7.41 5.40
C GLY A 589 -19.76 5.90 5.24
N THR A 590 -20.68 5.31 4.49
CA THR A 590 -20.66 3.88 4.18
C THR A 590 -20.62 3.70 2.67
N THR A 591 -19.71 2.85 2.18
CA THR A 591 -19.70 2.39 0.79
C THR A 591 -19.93 0.89 0.77
N ALA A 592 -20.78 0.42 -0.16
CA ALA A 592 -21.04 -1.00 -0.38
C ALA A 592 -20.70 -1.34 -1.83
N ASN A 593 -19.90 -2.37 -2.00
CA ASN A 593 -19.43 -2.87 -3.29
C ASN A 593 -19.82 -4.34 -3.43
N VAL A 594 -19.98 -4.82 -4.66
CA VAL A 594 -20.13 -6.25 -4.95
C VAL A 594 -19.49 -6.55 -6.30
N THR A 595 -18.78 -7.66 -6.36
CA THR A 595 -18.36 -8.25 -7.63
C THR A 595 -18.98 -9.63 -7.75
N VAL A 596 -19.59 -9.91 -8.89
CA VAL A 596 -20.15 -11.21 -9.24
C VAL A 596 -19.37 -11.73 -10.43
N THR A 597 -18.75 -12.90 -10.29
CA THR A 597 -17.99 -13.56 -11.36
C THR A 597 -18.59 -14.92 -11.67
N TYR A 598 -18.81 -15.20 -12.94
CA TYR A 598 -19.27 -16.50 -13.39
C TYR A 598 -18.29 -17.11 -14.41
N GLN A 599 -17.81 -18.30 -14.11
CA GLN A 599 -16.93 -19.08 -14.99
C GLN A 599 -17.78 -19.74 -16.07
N VAL A 600 -17.82 -19.14 -17.27
CA VAL A 600 -18.63 -19.63 -18.40
C VAL A 600 -18.00 -20.86 -19.05
N MET A 601 -16.67 -20.87 -19.12
CA MET A 601 -15.83 -21.96 -19.63
C MET A 601 -14.59 -22.12 -18.75
N PRO A 602 -13.88 -23.22 -18.76
CA PRO A 602 -12.69 -23.41 -17.92
C PRO A 602 -11.65 -22.30 -18.00
N ARG A 603 -11.62 -21.56 -19.09
CA ARG A 603 -10.65 -20.49 -19.39
C ARG A 603 -11.26 -19.11 -19.55
N VAL A 604 -12.59 -18.96 -19.40
CA VAL A 604 -13.29 -17.70 -19.62
C VAL A 604 -14.29 -17.45 -18.51
N ALA A 605 -14.18 -16.30 -17.86
CA ALA A 605 -15.13 -15.81 -16.88
C ALA A 605 -15.75 -14.49 -17.31
N VAL A 606 -17.02 -14.27 -16.95
CA VAL A 606 -17.71 -12.98 -17.07
C VAL A 606 -17.89 -12.43 -15.67
N PHE A 607 -17.72 -11.13 -15.49
CA PHE A 607 -17.88 -10.50 -14.19
C PHE A 607 -18.66 -9.18 -14.26
N LEU A 608 -19.39 -8.89 -13.18
CA LEU A 608 -20.12 -7.64 -12.96
C LEU A 608 -19.60 -7.01 -11.67
N GLU A 609 -19.06 -5.80 -11.75
CA GLU A 609 -18.59 -5.01 -10.60
C GLU A 609 -19.59 -3.88 -10.31
N GLY A 610 -20.12 -3.83 -9.10
CA GLY A 610 -20.91 -2.72 -8.57
C GLY A 610 -20.14 -2.01 -7.46
N ARG A 611 -19.92 -0.70 -7.59
CA ARG A 611 -19.21 0.13 -6.61
C ARG A 611 -20.15 1.18 -6.03
N ASN A 612 -19.98 1.42 -4.70
CA ASN A 612 -20.78 2.38 -3.95
C ASN A 612 -22.29 2.27 -4.28
N LEU A 613 -22.84 1.04 -4.20
CA LEU A 613 -24.21 0.71 -4.59
C LEU A 613 -25.27 1.58 -3.87
N GLY A 614 -24.98 1.97 -2.62
CA GLY A 614 -25.81 2.89 -1.84
C GLY A 614 -25.75 4.34 -2.34
N ASN A 615 -24.91 4.67 -3.32
CA ASN A 615 -24.67 6.03 -3.82
C ASN A 615 -24.36 7.03 -2.69
N SER A 616 -23.64 6.56 -1.68
CA SER A 616 -23.22 7.37 -0.55
C SER A 616 -22.30 8.50 -1.02
N ARG A 617 -22.54 9.70 -0.55
CA ARG A 617 -21.73 10.87 -0.88
C ARG A 617 -21.29 11.52 0.42
N PHE A 618 -20.07 11.26 0.84
CA PHE A 618 -19.44 11.88 1.99
C PHE A 618 -18.06 12.43 1.60
N GLU A 619 -17.52 13.27 2.42
CA GLU A 619 -16.21 13.89 2.21
C GLU A 619 -15.16 13.17 3.06
N PRO A 620 -14.28 12.35 2.48
CA PRO A 620 -13.16 11.74 3.20
C PRO A 620 -12.18 12.81 3.71
N THR A 621 -12.08 13.92 3.00
CA THR A 621 -11.49 15.20 3.41
C THR A 621 -12.42 16.32 2.94
N SER A 622 -12.48 17.40 3.71
CA SER A 622 -13.33 18.52 3.40
C SER A 622 -13.04 19.12 2.03
N GLY A 623 -14.09 19.35 1.24
CA GLY A 623 -13.99 19.90 -0.11
C GLY A 623 -13.91 18.86 -1.23
N TYR A 624 -13.88 17.55 -0.91
CA TYR A 624 -13.82 16.48 -1.91
C TYR A 624 -14.76 15.33 -1.55
N VAL A 625 -15.61 14.94 -2.50
CA VAL A 625 -16.56 13.83 -2.31
C VAL A 625 -16.01 12.50 -2.86
N VAL A 626 -16.50 11.40 -2.29
CA VAL A 626 -16.26 10.07 -2.87
C VAL A 626 -17.05 9.88 -4.18
N PRO A 627 -16.58 9.02 -5.12
CA PRO A 627 -17.31 8.72 -6.33
C PRO A 627 -18.70 8.13 -6.03
N GLY A 628 -19.70 8.49 -6.83
CA GLY A 628 -21.04 7.91 -6.77
C GLY A 628 -21.08 6.46 -7.22
N ARG A 629 -22.30 5.91 -7.32
CA ARG A 629 -22.52 4.54 -7.81
C ARG A 629 -21.93 4.35 -9.21
N SER A 630 -21.22 3.24 -9.40
CA SER A 630 -20.74 2.82 -10.71
C SER A 630 -20.88 1.31 -10.90
N VAL A 631 -21.07 0.90 -12.16
CA VAL A 631 -21.19 -0.50 -12.56
C VAL A 631 -20.30 -0.75 -13.77
N LEU A 632 -19.53 -1.85 -13.75
CA LEU A 632 -18.76 -2.36 -14.88
C LEU A 632 -19.16 -3.80 -15.18
N LEU A 633 -19.26 -4.14 -16.47
CA LEU A 633 -19.38 -5.50 -16.97
C LEU A 633 -18.10 -5.84 -17.73
N GLY A 634 -17.59 -7.05 -17.55
CA GLY A 634 -16.36 -7.46 -18.21
C GLY A 634 -16.20 -8.96 -18.37
N THR A 635 -15.15 -9.31 -19.10
CA THR A 635 -14.70 -10.69 -19.29
C THR A 635 -13.24 -10.84 -18.91
N ARG A 636 -12.88 -12.03 -18.44
CA ARG A 636 -11.50 -12.42 -18.12
C ARG A 636 -11.21 -13.77 -18.78
N PHE A 637 -9.99 -13.95 -19.26
CA PHE A 637 -9.54 -15.22 -19.84
C PHE A 637 -8.12 -15.58 -19.41
N THR A 638 -7.82 -16.89 -19.40
CA THR A 638 -6.46 -17.44 -19.19
C THR A 638 -6.29 -18.65 -20.13
N LEU A 639 -5.28 -18.62 -21.00
CA LEU A 639 -5.01 -19.60 -22.05
C LEU A 639 -3.72 -20.35 -21.81
#